data_f8f477f7a54e2e5b5a976cdc327c73da
#
_entry.id   f8f477f7a54e2e5b5a976cdc327c73da
#
_cell.length_a   1.000
_cell.length_b   1.000
_cell.length_c   1.000
_cell.angle_alpha   90.00
_cell.angle_beta   90.00
_cell.angle_gamma   90.00
#
_symmetry.space_group_name_H-M   'P 1'
#
loop_
_entity.id
_entity.type
_entity.pdbx_description
1 polymer ?
#
loop_
_entity_poly.entity_id
_entity_poly.type
_entity_poly.pdbx_seq_one_letter_code
_entity_poly.pdbx_strand_id
1 'polypeptide(L)'
;MFDFLKSRSPVPPSPPETPAAPYPDPFAPAVPLPAPESRFRKWTRRVSRGFAIFAVVFILLVGWLALTAPLSKSLQPIAPPEITLLASDGTPIARMGAIVDAPVDVAKLPKHVPGAFIAIEDRRFYSHWGVDPRSVARAVWANLTGGRKQGGSTITQQLAKFTFLTPKKTLGRKAREALIAFWLEAWLTKDEILERYLSNAYFGDNTYGLRAASLHYFSRQPEKLTPAQAAMLAGLVQAPSRLAPTKNPDLAEKRMKLVVAAMVDTGQMTAAEARAIRAPRIDVRSRNTLPTGTYFADWALPEARQLSDVGYSRQTIRTTLDARLQGIARRVTARAGLGKAQVAMVAMRPNGEVVAMVGGRDYAASPFNRVTQARRQPGSTFKLFVYLAALEDGKTPEDRIDNRPIDTGAYQPKNAGGAYSDTITLEDAFAASSNVAAVRLFREVGDDKVIRMARDLGVTSPLAKGDPSLALGTSSMTLLELTAAYAAVAANSYPVVPHAFTEEEPGWFARWVWGPDHFSSRVHDDIEQMLRAAVNRGTGRAARLPQANFGKTGTTQDSRDALFVGYANGLVVGVWIGNDDNSPLHGAAGGGIPARIWRDFMLQASGRAAAPARKARPVSDPGGPVQPLDIPDIPLDIPSVPIADKTSVGVKDGQAVISTEIGGTKIDLKLPIGDRPPAQPPPSPAPQ
;
A
#
# COMPACT_ATOMS: atom_id res chain seq x y z
N MET A 1 8.74 -45.76 54.06
CA MET A 1 9.14 -47.12 53.85
C MET A 1 10.59 -47.11 53.40
N PHE A 2 11.48 -47.57 54.36
CA PHE A 2 12.95 -47.77 54.25
C PHE A 2 13.81 -46.58 53.94
N ASP A 3 14.52 -45.91 54.85
CA ASP A 3 15.50 -46.31 55.87
C ASP A 3 16.82 -46.88 55.32
N PHE A 4 17.90 -46.26 55.88
CA PHE A 4 19.29 -46.74 56.06
C PHE A 4 20.26 -46.62 54.82
N LEU A 5 21.29 -45.77 54.95
CA LEU A 5 22.60 -46.18 55.46
C LEU A 5 23.51 -45.00 55.84
N LYS A 6 23.91 -44.93 57.09
CA LYS A 6 25.04 -44.17 57.62
C LYS A 6 26.34 -44.64 56.98
N SER A 7 27.14 -43.80 56.44
CA SER A 7 28.56 -44.01 56.24
C SER A 7 29.36 -42.96 57.01
N ARG A 8 30.21 -43.41 57.87
CA ARG A 8 31.12 -42.61 58.71
C ARG A 8 32.10 -41.83 57.82
N SER A 9 32.25 -40.56 58.11
CA SER A 9 33.33 -39.74 57.55
C SER A 9 34.64 -40.10 58.22
N PRO A 10 35.76 -40.23 57.47
CA PRO A 10 37.10 -40.39 58.08
C PRO A 10 37.59 -39.02 58.61
N VAL A 11 38.27 -39.13 59.77
CA VAL A 11 38.94 -38.02 60.44
C VAL A 11 40.03 -37.48 59.52
N PRO A 12 40.17 -36.15 59.26
CA PRO A 12 41.27 -35.59 58.48
C PRO A 12 42.60 -35.70 59.25
N PRO A 13 43.71 -35.95 58.56
CA PRO A 13 45.04 -35.94 59.17
C PRO A 13 45.43 -34.56 59.65
N SER A 14 46.17 -34.48 60.73
CA SER A 14 46.71 -33.28 61.34
C SER A 14 47.55 -32.49 60.28
N PRO A 15 47.47 -31.19 60.25
CA PRO A 15 48.32 -30.37 59.35
C PRO A 15 49.78 -30.45 59.72
N PRO A 16 50.71 -30.50 58.79
CA PRO A 16 52.15 -30.50 59.08
C PRO A 16 52.52 -29.18 59.79
N GLU A 17 53.37 -29.36 60.80
CA GLU A 17 53.96 -28.21 61.55
C GLU A 17 54.67 -27.29 60.60
N THR A 18 54.18 -26.08 60.53
CA THR A 18 54.84 -24.98 59.79
C THR A 18 56.09 -24.55 60.61
N PRO A 19 57.29 -24.50 60.02
CA PRO A 19 58.45 -23.99 60.73
C PRO A 19 58.19 -22.53 61.14
N ALA A 20 58.51 -22.21 62.38
CA ALA A 20 58.36 -20.89 62.95
C ALA A 20 59.07 -19.84 62.08
N ALA A 21 58.31 -18.82 61.67
CA ALA A 21 58.85 -17.69 60.93
C ALA A 21 59.99 -17.01 61.75
N PRO A 22 61.11 -16.63 61.14
CA PRO A 22 62.13 -15.92 61.82
C PRO A 22 61.62 -14.59 62.39
N TYR A 23 62.05 -14.27 63.61
CA TYR A 23 61.69 -13.01 64.26
C TYR A 23 62.06 -11.82 63.33
N PRO A 24 61.17 -10.85 63.15
CA PRO A 24 61.51 -9.69 62.35
C PRO A 24 62.66 -8.89 62.96
N ASP A 25 63.61 -8.61 62.16
CA ASP A 25 64.74 -7.77 62.57
C ASP A 25 64.24 -6.35 62.99
N PRO A 26 64.41 -5.95 64.21
CA PRO A 26 63.95 -4.64 64.70
C PRO A 26 64.64 -3.42 64.03
N PHE A 27 65.67 -3.65 63.22
CA PHE A 27 66.39 -2.61 62.50
C PHE A 27 66.15 -2.65 60.98
N ALA A 28 65.27 -3.50 60.50
CA ALA A 28 64.96 -3.48 59.08
C ALA A 28 64.27 -2.15 58.70
N PRO A 29 64.70 -1.46 57.62
CA PRO A 29 64.08 -0.23 57.21
C PRO A 29 62.67 -0.47 56.80
N ALA A 30 61.71 0.25 57.38
CA ALA A 30 60.28 0.16 57.07
C ALA A 30 60.07 0.36 55.56
N VAL A 31 59.54 -0.68 54.89
CA VAL A 31 59.13 -0.58 53.51
C VAL A 31 58.01 0.47 53.48
N PRO A 32 58.14 1.57 52.72
CA PRO A 32 57.11 2.60 52.70
C PRO A 32 55.81 1.95 52.11
N LEU A 33 54.77 1.89 52.92
CA LEU A 33 53.44 1.52 52.44
C LEU A 33 53.04 2.48 51.30
N PRO A 34 52.55 1.98 50.19
CA PRO A 34 52.10 2.85 49.09
C PRO A 34 51.05 3.82 49.63
N ALA A 35 51.29 5.10 49.43
CA ALA A 35 50.37 6.14 49.88
C ALA A 35 48.94 5.89 49.36
N PRO A 36 47.91 6.02 50.21
CA PRO A 36 46.55 5.75 49.81
C PRO A 36 46.18 6.64 48.59
N GLU A 37 45.85 5.99 47.46
CA GLU A 37 45.43 6.75 46.27
C GLU A 37 44.27 7.66 46.65
N SER A 38 44.39 8.96 46.40
CA SER A 38 43.36 9.94 46.72
C SER A 38 42.05 9.54 46.04
N ARG A 39 40.90 9.74 46.71
CA ARG A 39 39.55 9.48 46.16
C ARG A 39 39.37 10.15 44.80
N PHE A 40 40.01 11.29 44.58
CA PHE A 40 39.98 12.02 43.31
C PHE A 40 40.68 11.28 42.17
N ARG A 41 41.86 10.64 42.41
CA ARG A 41 42.52 9.79 41.40
C ARG A 41 41.73 8.56 41.03
N LYS A 42 41.04 7.92 41.98
CA LYS A 42 40.14 6.78 41.69
C LYS A 42 38.92 7.22 40.90
N TRP A 43 38.35 8.40 41.21
CA TRP A 43 37.24 8.99 40.47
C TRP A 43 37.62 9.34 39.03
N THR A 44 38.74 10.06 38.82
CA THR A 44 39.25 10.42 37.49
C THR A 44 39.53 9.18 36.63
N ARG A 45 40.11 8.12 37.17
CA ARG A 45 40.33 6.84 36.46
C ARG A 45 39.01 6.16 36.09
N ARG A 46 38.00 6.21 36.94
CA ARG A 46 36.67 5.67 36.61
C ARG A 46 35.98 6.46 35.49
N VAL A 47 36.04 7.78 35.60
CA VAL A 47 35.48 8.68 34.58
C VAL A 47 36.21 8.51 33.23
N SER A 48 37.56 8.46 33.24
CA SER A 48 38.32 8.23 32.00
C SER A 48 38.07 6.87 31.36
N ARG A 49 37.94 5.81 32.18
CA ARG A 49 37.55 4.46 31.66
C ARG A 49 36.12 4.46 31.10
N GLY A 50 35.19 5.10 31.81
CA GLY A 50 33.82 5.27 31.31
C GLY A 50 33.79 6.04 29.97
N PHE A 51 34.57 7.11 29.87
CA PHE A 51 34.70 7.87 28.62
C PHE A 51 35.35 7.06 27.49
N ALA A 52 36.42 6.28 27.80
CA ALA A 52 37.06 5.41 26.81
C ALA A 52 36.11 4.31 26.29
N ILE A 53 35.37 3.67 27.20
CA ILE A 53 34.34 2.66 26.81
C ILE A 53 33.26 3.32 25.95
N PHE A 54 32.77 4.49 26.37
CA PHE A 54 31.79 5.27 25.57
C PHE A 54 32.33 5.61 24.18
N ALA A 55 33.60 6.08 24.10
CA ALA A 55 34.23 6.41 22.82
C ALA A 55 34.34 5.18 21.90
N VAL A 56 34.75 4.02 22.43
CA VAL A 56 34.83 2.77 21.67
C VAL A 56 33.44 2.33 21.18
N VAL A 57 32.45 2.32 22.06
CA VAL A 57 31.05 1.96 21.68
C VAL A 57 30.51 2.94 20.65
N PHE A 58 30.80 4.23 20.81
CA PHE A 58 30.41 5.27 19.85
C PHE A 58 31.06 5.05 18.48
N ILE A 59 32.36 4.77 18.43
CA ILE A 59 33.10 4.49 17.19
C ILE A 59 32.54 3.23 16.51
N LEU A 60 32.29 2.16 17.27
CA LEU A 60 31.70 0.93 16.74
C LEU A 60 30.27 1.18 16.19
N LEU A 61 29.48 1.98 16.90
CA LEU A 61 28.13 2.36 16.45
C LEU A 61 28.18 3.17 15.15
N VAL A 62 29.05 4.17 15.09
CA VAL A 62 29.23 5.01 13.89
C VAL A 62 29.77 4.16 12.74
N GLY A 63 30.74 3.28 12.98
CA GLY A 63 31.23 2.33 11.96
C GLY A 63 30.15 1.42 11.42
N TRP A 64 29.34 0.83 12.30
CA TRP A 64 28.22 0.00 11.90
C TRP A 64 27.17 0.80 11.11
N LEU A 65 26.84 2.01 11.55
CA LEU A 65 25.91 2.89 10.83
C LEU A 65 26.48 3.28 9.45
N ALA A 66 27.77 3.57 9.35
CA ALA A 66 28.43 3.92 8.08
C ALA A 66 28.41 2.76 7.08
N LEU A 67 28.62 1.52 7.55
CA LEU A 67 28.56 0.32 6.72
C LEU A 67 27.13 -0.01 6.25
N THR A 68 26.12 0.32 7.06
CA THR A 68 24.71 -0.01 6.76
C THR A 68 23.93 1.16 6.15
N ALA A 69 24.46 2.38 6.13
CA ALA A 69 23.82 3.53 5.51
C ALA A 69 24.21 3.65 4.02
N PRO A 70 23.29 4.05 3.14
CA PRO A 70 23.55 4.16 1.71
C PRO A 70 24.34 5.43 1.35
N LEU A 71 25.51 5.65 1.97
CA LEU A 71 26.29 6.89 1.85
C LEU A 71 26.73 7.16 0.40
N SER A 72 27.17 6.15 -0.32
CA SER A 72 27.59 6.28 -1.72
C SER A 72 26.44 6.71 -2.64
N LYS A 73 25.20 6.26 -2.35
CA LYS A 73 24.00 6.64 -3.11
C LYS A 73 23.52 8.05 -2.78
N SER A 74 23.86 8.60 -1.60
CA SER A 74 23.34 9.89 -1.13
C SER A 74 23.83 11.10 -1.93
N LEU A 75 24.96 10.97 -2.63
CA LEU A 75 25.51 12.00 -3.51
C LEU A 75 25.05 11.88 -4.97
N GLN A 76 24.41 10.75 -5.35
CA GLN A 76 23.89 10.55 -6.70
C GLN A 76 22.65 11.40 -6.97
N PRO A 77 22.33 11.73 -8.24
CA PRO A 77 21.05 12.31 -8.60
C PRO A 77 19.89 11.43 -8.11
N ILE A 78 18.87 12.08 -7.58
CA ILE A 78 17.71 11.38 -7.03
C ILE A 78 16.79 11.01 -8.20
N ALA A 79 16.58 9.70 -8.43
CA ALA A 79 15.61 9.25 -9.41
C ALA A 79 14.17 9.53 -8.92
N PRO A 80 13.29 10.05 -9.79
CA PRO A 80 11.89 10.24 -9.42
C PRO A 80 11.26 8.88 -9.09
N PRO A 81 10.36 8.84 -8.10
CA PRO A 81 9.66 7.60 -7.77
C PRO A 81 8.77 7.18 -8.93
N GLU A 82 8.98 5.95 -9.39
CA GLU A 82 8.18 5.31 -10.43
C GLU A 82 7.80 3.91 -9.97
N ILE A 83 6.51 3.58 -10.04
CA ILE A 83 6.01 2.24 -9.78
C ILE A 83 5.50 1.67 -11.10
N THR A 84 6.09 0.60 -11.57
CA THR A 84 5.59 -0.20 -12.68
C THR A 84 4.89 -1.42 -12.11
N LEU A 85 3.60 -1.57 -12.39
CA LEU A 85 2.83 -2.75 -12.04
C LEU A 85 2.89 -3.74 -13.21
N LEU A 86 3.24 -4.99 -12.90
CA LEU A 86 3.24 -6.09 -13.84
C LEU A 86 2.10 -7.06 -13.52
N ALA A 87 1.52 -7.66 -14.55
CA ALA A 87 0.68 -8.84 -14.41
C ALA A 87 1.48 -10.03 -13.87
N SER A 88 0.80 -11.10 -13.50
CA SER A 88 1.41 -12.33 -12.99
C SER A 88 2.39 -12.98 -13.97
N ASP A 89 2.22 -12.77 -15.27
CA ASP A 89 3.11 -13.24 -16.34
C ASP A 89 4.26 -12.28 -16.66
N GLY A 90 4.35 -11.14 -15.96
CA GLY A 90 5.36 -10.11 -16.20
C GLY A 90 4.97 -9.05 -17.24
N THR A 91 3.79 -9.13 -17.84
CA THR A 91 3.30 -8.10 -18.77
C THR A 91 3.07 -6.77 -18.04
N PRO A 92 3.58 -5.61 -18.53
CA PRO A 92 3.31 -4.33 -17.92
C PRO A 92 1.81 -3.97 -17.99
N ILE A 93 1.22 -3.66 -16.82
CA ILE A 93 -0.20 -3.27 -16.70
C ILE A 93 -0.32 -1.76 -16.66
N ALA A 94 0.52 -1.13 -15.85
CA ALA A 94 0.49 0.31 -15.63
C ALA A 94 1.86 0.81 -15.17
N ARG A 95 2.16 2.04 -15.53
CA ARG A 95 3.26 2.81 -14.96
C ARG A 95 2.69 4.03 -14.29
N MET A 96 3.09 4.23 -13.05
CA MET A 96 2.82 5.47 -12.36
C MET A 96 4.15 6.11 -12.00
N GLY A 97 4.53 7.11 -12.76
CA GLY A 97 5.62 8.02 -12.42
C GLY A 97 5.09 9.16 -11.54
N ALA A 98 5.97 9.72 -10.72
CA ALA A 98 5.71 11.00 -10.08
C ALA A 98 5.57 12.07 -11.17
N ILE A 99 4.69 13.05 -10.94
CA ILE A 99 4.73 14.31 -11.69
C ILE A 99 6.00 15.02 -11.22
N VAL A 100 7.01 15.01 -12.06
CA VAL A 100 8.30 15.66 -11.81
C VAL A 100 8.61 16.61 -12.96
N ASP A 101 9.43 17.61 -12.67
CA ASP A 101 9.92 18.57 -13.64
C ASP A 101 11.41 18.84 -13.35
N ALA A 102 12.06 19.64 -14.19
CA ALA A 102 13.47 19.99 -14.02
C ALA A 102 13.76 20.51 -12.60
N PRO A 103 14.93 20.17 -12.03
CA PRO A 103 15.35 20.69 -10.73
C PRO A 103 15.28 22.22 -10.67
N VAL A 104 15.05 22.74 -9.48
CA VAL A 104 15.11 24.19 -9.25
C VAL A 104 16.54 24.58 -8.91
N ASP A 105 16.92 25.78 -9.33
CA ASP A 105 18.17 26.46 -8.97
C ASP A 105 17.81 27.51 -7.90
N VAL A 106 18.28 27.34 -6.68
CA VAL A 106 17.94 28.21 -5.54
C VAL A 106 18.37 29.63 -5.79
N ALA A 107 19.50 29.88 -6.48
CA ALA A 107 19.98 31.19 -6.80
C ALA A 107 19.03 31.99 -7.73
N LYS A 108 18.24 31.31 -8.54
CA LYS A 108 17.23 31.91 -9.44
C LYS A 108 15.87 32.11 -8.78
N LEU A 109 15.64 31.54 -7.60
CA LEU A 109 14.36 31.69 -6.92
C LEU A 109 14.26 33.05 -6.21
N PRO A 110 13.08 33.67 -6.18
CA PRO A 110 12.83 34.82 -5.31
C PRO A 110 13.09 34.46 -3.84
N LYS A 111 13.75 35.31 -3.07
CA LYS A 111 14.18 35.06 -1.69
C LYS A 111 13.07 34.53 -0.77
N HIS A 112 11.82 34.98 -0.99
CA HIS A 112 10.67 34.53 -0.20
C HIS A 112 10.30 33.05 -0.46
N VAL A 113 10.73 32.44 -1.57
CA VAL A 113 10.45 31.04 -1.89
C VAL A 113 11.26 30.12 -0.98
N PRO A 114 12.61 30.07 -1.05
CA PRO A 114 13.40 29.28 -0.09
C PRO A 114 13.15 29.74 1.35
N GLY A 115 12.96 31.03 1.59
CA GLY A 115 12.66 31.60 2.90
C GLY A 115 11.40 30.99 3.56
N ALA A 116 10.33 30.72 2.81
CA ALA A 116 9.12 30.11 3.33
C ALA A 116 9.38 28.68 3.88
N PHE A 117 10.16 27.87 3.14
CA PHE A 117 10.52 26.51 3.58
C PHE A 117 11.45 26.53 4.81
N ILE A 118 12.48 27.40 4.78
CA ILE A 118 13.40 27.54 5.90
C ILE A 118 12.67 28.03 7.15
N ALA A 119 11.79 29.00 7.02
CA ALA A 119 11.05 29.58 8.15
C ALA A 119 10.19 28.53 8.89
N ILE A 120 9.55 27.61 8.16
CA ILE A 120 8.62 26.64 8.76
C ILE A 120 9.30 25.32 9.13
N GLU A 121 10.26 24.83 8.33
CA GLU A 121 10.86 23.52 8.50
C GLU A 121 12.17 23.56 9.29
N ASP A 122 13.01 24.60 9.09
CA ASP A 122 14.35 24.66 9.67
C ASP A 122 14.89 26.08 9.78
N ARG A 123 14.41 26.83 10.77
CA ARG A 123 14.72 28.27 10.95
C ARG A 123 16.21 28.59 11.00
N ARG A 124 17.06 27.63 11.33
CA ARG A 124 18.51 27.79 11.47
C ARG A 124 19.31 27.00 10.45
N PHE A 125 18.68 26.66 9.32
CA PHE A 125 19.26 25.84 8.28
C PHE A 125 20.72 26.19 7.93
N TYR A 126 21.00 27.46 7.74
CA TYR A 126 22.37 27.93 7.40
C TYR A 126 23.36 27.95 8.59
N SER A 127 22.90 27.70 9.83
CA SER A 127 23.73 27.87 11.03
C SER A 127 24.06 26.57 11.77
N HIS A 128 23.58 25.43 11.32
CA HIS A 128 23.92 24.13 11.90
C HIS A 128 24.50 23.21 10.84
N TRP A 129 25.07 22.09 11.26
CA TRP A 129 25.71 21.12 10.39
C TRP A 129 24.90 19.82 10.36
N GLY A 130 23.88 19.78 9.54
CA GLY A 130 23.00 18.63 9.29
C GLY A 130 21.99 18.31 10.38
N VAL A 131 22.34 18.48 11.64
CA VAL A 131 21.49 18.29 12.82
C VAL A 131 21.49 19.57 13.65
N ASP A 132 20.32 19.97 14.14
CA ASP A 132 20.17 21.11 15.04
C ASP A 132 19.93 20.65 16.49
N PRO A 133 20.97 20.61 17.37
CA PRO A 133 20.83 20.16 18.76
C PRO A 133 19.82 20.98 19.57
N ARG A 134 19.72 22.29 19.30
CA ARG A 134 18.75 23.16 20.01
C ARG A 134 17.31 22.84 19.63
N SER A 135 17.05 22.55 18.35
CA SER A 135 15.72 22.13 17.91
C SER A 135 15.35 20.74 18.43
N VAL A 136 16.31 19.83 18.51
CA VAL A 136 16.11 18.51 19.13
C VAL A 136 15.78 18.66 20.61
N ALA A 137 16.59 19.44 21.37
CA ALA A 137 16.34 19.67 22.80
C ALA A 137 14.97 20.31 23.05
N ARG A 138 14.60 21.32 22.27
CA ARG A 138 13.28 21.97 22.36
C ARG A 138 12.14 20.98 22.08
N ALA A 139 12.27 20.13 21.03
CA ALA A 139 11.27 19.14 20.69
C ALA A 139 11.13 18.06 21.77
N VAL A 140 12.24 17.59 22.34
CA VAL A 140 12.23 16.64 23.47
C VAL A 140 11.52 17.27 24.69
N TRP A 141 11.89 18.49 25.05
CA TRP A 141 11.26 19.22 26.17
C TRP A 141 9.77 19.39 25.97
N ALA A 142 9.33 19.90 24.80
CA ALA A 142 7.91 20.10 24.50
C ALA A 142 7.12 18.79 24.52
N ASN A 143 7.71 17.68 24.06
CA ASN A 143 7.08 16.37 24.07
C ASN A 143 6.98 15.75 25.48
N LEU A 144 7.94 16.05 26.37
CA LEU A 144 7.94 15.59 27.76
C LEU A 144 6.98 16.40 28.65
N THR A 145 6.82 17.70 28.35
CA THR A 145 5.97 18.61 29.14
C THR A 145 4.52 18.67 28.70
N GLY A 146 4.07 17.74 27.81
CA GLY A 146 2.68 17.68 27.35
C GLY A 146 2.27 18.79 26.38
N GLY A 147 3.23 19.56 25.84
CA GLY A 147 2.99 20.59 24.84
C GLY A 147 2.60 20.01 23.45
N ARG A 148 2.26 20.91 22.51
CA ARG A 148 2.01 20.49 21.11
C ARG A 148 3.23 19.77 20.57
N LYS A 149 3.03 18.57 20.02
CA LYS A 149 4.10 17.77 19.38
C LYS A 149 4.87 18.63 18.36
N GLN A 150 6.12 18.90 18.65
CA GLN A 150 7.01 19.66 17.78
C GLN A 150 8.02 18.73 17.10
N GLY A 151 8.24 18.95 15.81
CA GLY A 151 9.31 18.29 15.05
C GLY A 151 10.66 18.99 15.29
N GLY A 152 11.72 18.21 15.49
CA GLY A 152 13.10 18.71 15.61
C GLY A 152 14.00 18.23 14.48
N SER A 153 13.47 17.79 13.35
CA SER A 153 14.25 17.32 12.19
C SER A 153 14.58 18.49 11.26
N THR A 154 15.83 18.57 10.81
CA THR A 154 16.31 19.57 9.87
C THR A 154 15.91 19.26 8.42
N ILE A 155 16.03 20.22 7.50
CA ILE A 155 15.85 20.03 6.06
C ILE A 155 16.78 18.93 5.55
N THR A 156 18.05 18.91 5.97
CA THR A 156 19.03 17.87 5.58
C THR A 156 18.61 16.48 6.04
N GLN A 157 18.10 16.35 7.27
CA GLN A 157 17.57 15.08 7.77
C GLN A 157 16.30 14.65 7.03
N GLN A 158 15.44 15.59 6.65
CA GLN A 158 14.25 15.29 5.86
C GLN A 158 14.65 14.82 4.46
N LEU A 159 15.61 15.47 3.81
CA LEU A 159 16.17 15.02 2.54
C LEU A 159 16.69 13.58 2.63
N ALA A 160 17.53 13.29 3.65
CA ALA A 160 18.04 11.94 3.90
C ALA A 160 16.90 10.91 4.10
N LYS A 161 15.87 11.29 4.86
CA LYS A 161 14.72 10.42 5.15
C LYS A 161 13.96 10.00 3.91
N PHE A 162 13.53 10.96 3.08
CA PHE A 162 12.63 10.63 1.99
C PHE A 162 13.33 10.20 0.71
N THR A 163 14.66 10.39 0.59
CA THR A 163 15.40 9.98 -0.60
C THR A 163 16.17 8.67 -0.43
N PHE A 164 16.64 8.34 0.77
CA PHE A 164 17.59 7.24 0.96
C PHE A 164 17.16 6.19 1.98
N LEU A 165 16.06 6.41 2.71
CA LEU A 165 15.67 5.53 3.81
C LEU A 165 14.23 5.02 3.65
N THR A 166 13.96 3.85 4.23
CA THR A 166 12.64 3.23 4.24
C THR A 166 11.63 4.00 5.10
N PRO A 167 10.32 3.92 4.82
CA PRO A 167 9.27 4.62 5.58
C PRO A 167 9.11 4.15 7.03
N LYS A 168 9.64 2.97 7.40
CA LYS A 168 9.51 2.37 8.75
C LYS A 168 10.08 3.28 9.83
N LYS A 169 9.29 3.59 10.87
CA LYS A 169 9.68 4.48 11.99
C LYS A 169 10.45 3.70 13.05
N THR A 170 11.80 3.65 12.96
CA THR A 170 12.68 3.00 13.94
C THR A 170 13.76 3.96 14.44
N LEU A 171 14.29 3.73 15.64
CA LEU A 171 15.42 4.48 16.18
C LEU A 171 16.69 4.33 15.30
N GLY A 172 16.94 3.11 14.79
CA GLY A 172 18.07 2.86 13.88
C GLY A 172 17.95 3.65 12.57
N ARG A 173 16.74 3.81 12.00
CA ARG A 173 16.52 4.70 10.87
C ARG A 173 16.83 6.16 11.24
N LYS A 174 16.41 6.63 12.43
CA LYS A 174 16.68 8.02 12.86
C LYS A 174 18.17 8.29 13.04
N ALA A 175 18.93 7.32 13.51
CA ALA A 175 20.39 7.41 13.59
C ALA A 175 21.05 7.48 12.20
N ARG A 176 20.57 6.67 11.24
CA ARG A 176 21.02 6.75 9.83
C ARG A 176 20.66 8.08 9.18
N GLU A 177 19.48 8.66 9.44
CA GLU A 177 19.14 10.01 8.99
C GLU A 177 20.17 11.05 9.43
N ALA A 178 20.57 11.01 10.71
CA ALA A 178 21.56 11.94 11.23
C ALA A 178 22.94 11.73 10.57
N LEU A 179 23.37 10.48 10.41
CA LEU A 179 24.65 10.16 9.76
C LEU A 179 24.68 10.63 8.31
N ILE A 180 23.61 10.34 7.53
CA ILE A 180 23.51 10.80 6.14
C ILE A 180 23.44 12.32 6.09
N ALA A 181 22.76 12.97 7.03
CA ALA A 181 22.71 14.43 7.09
C ALA A 181 24.10 15.03 7.31
N PHE A 182 24.92 14.50 8.23
CA PHE A 182 26.32 14.93 8.41
C PHE A 182 27.16 14.67 7.15
N TRP A 183 26.95 13.53 6.50
CA TRP A 183 27.65 13.19 5.26
C TRP A 183 27.31 14.15 4.13
N LEU A 184 26.03 14.46 3.93
CA LEU A 184 25.61 15.44 2.91
C LEU A 184 26.21 16.82 3.16
N GLU A 185 26.24 17.29 4.41
CA GLU A 185 26.80 18.58 4.78
C GLU A 185 28.34 18.63 4.64
N ALA A 186 29.00 17.46 4.68
CA ALA A 186 30.44 17.39 4.45
C ALA A 186 30.82 17.54 2.97
N TRP A 187 29.89 17.21 2.05
CA TRP A 187 30.19 17.18 0.63
C TRP A 187 29.41 18.19 -0.21
N LEU A 188 28.31 18.73 0.30
CA LEU A 188 27.43 19.64 -0.40
C LEU A 188 27.32 20.97 0.33
N THR A 189 27.19 22.05 -0.40
CA THR A 189 26.84 23.37 0.14
C THR A 189 25.41 23.39 0.64
N LYS A 190 25.07 24.34 1.49
CA LYS A 190 23.69 24.54 1.96
C LYS A 190 22.70 24.75 0.84
N ASP A 191 23.08 25.49 -0.18
CA ASP A 191 22.22 25.76 -1.32
C ASP A 191 21.99 24.51 -2.17
N GLU A 192 23.01 23.68 -2.41
CA GLU A 192 22.85 22.40 -3.09
C GLU A 192 21.96 21.42 -2.32
N ILE A 193 22.07 21.41 -0.97
CA ILE A 193 21.17 20.61 -0.12
C ILE A 193 19.73 21.10 -0.27
N LEU A 194 19.53 22.42 -0.25
CA LEU A 194 18.22 23.03 -0.38
C LEU A 194 17.63 22.80 -1.78
N GLU A 195 18.42 22.88 -2.84
CA GLU A 195 18.03 22.56 -4.22
C GLU A 195 17.55 21.12 -4.33
N ARG A 196 18.31 20.16 -3.80
CA ARG A 196 17.92 18.74 -3.78
C ARG A 196 16.65 18.54 -2.98
N TYR A 197 16.51 19.20 -1.82
CA TYR A 197 15.31 19.14 -1.01
C TYR A 197 14.09 19.66 -1.76
N LEU A 198 14.16 20.87 -2.30
CA LEU A 198 13.07 21.50 -3.03
C LEU A 198 12.71 20.75 -4.33
N SER A 199 13.73 20.19 -5.01
CA SER A 199 13.51 19.44 -6.25
C SER A 199 12.90 18.05 -6.06
N ASN A 200 12.92 17.51 -4.82
CA ASN A 200 12.48 16.14 -4.56
C ASN A 200 11.40 16.01 -3.48
N ALA A 201 11.08 17.08 -2.75
CA ALA A 201 10.02 17.05 -1.75
C ALA A 201 8.67 16.68 -2.38
N TYR A 202 7.86 15.90 -1.67
CA TYR A 202 6.50 15.55 -2.07
C TYR A 202 5.52 16.64 -1.66
N PHE A 203 4.69 17.11 -2.60
CA PHE A 203 3.73 18.20 -2.39
C PHE A 203 2.25 17.78 -2.43
N GLY A 204 1.96 16.50 -2.47
CA GLY A 204 0.59 15.99 -2.65
C GLY A 204 0.26 15.76 -4.12
N ASP A 205 -0.92 15.19 -4.39
CA ASP A 205 -1.42 14.90 -5.74
C ASP A 205 -0.40 14.24 -6.68
N ASN A 206 0.41 13.33 -6.12
CA ASN A 206 1.49 12.63 -6.82
C ASN A 206 2.58 13.55 -7.41
N THR A 207 2.74 14.77 -6.87
CA THR A 207 3.63 15.80 -7.38
C THR A 207 4.89 15.89 -6.52
N TYR A 208 6.04 15.72 -7.13
CA TYR A 208 7.36 15.77 -6.49
C TYR A 208 8.20 16.89 -7.11
N GLY A 209 8.83 17.67 -6.23
CA GLY A 209 9.62 18.84 -6.60
C GLY A 209 8.80 20.12 -6.71
N LEU A 210 9.47 21.21 -6.30
CA LEU A 210 8.86 22.54 -6.25
C LEU A 210 8.38 23.03 -7.61
N ARG A 211 9.14 22.76 -8.70
CA ARG A 211 8.76 23.18 -10.06
C ARG A 211 7.49 22.48 -10.49
N ALA A 212 7.43 21.17 -10.35
CA ALA A 212 6.23 20.41 -10.67
C ALA A 212 5.02 20.85 -9.84
N ALA A 213 5.20 21.09 -8.52
CA ALA A 213 4.15 21.56 -7.64
C ALA A 213 3.65 22.97 -8.00
N SER A 214 4.56 23.87 -8.33
CA SER A 214 4.25 25.23 -8.77
C SER A 214 3.42 25.25 -10.06
N LEU A 215 3.81 24.42 -11.02
CA LEU A 215 3.06 24.25 -12.28
C LEU A 215 1.73 23.54 -12.05
N HIS A 216 1.69 22.52 -11.19
CA HIS A 216 0.48 21.75 -10.89
C HIS A 216 -0.60 22.60 -10.22
N TYR A 217 -0.26 23.29 -9.13
CA TYR A 217 -1.24 24.01 -8.31
C TYR A 217 -1.54 25.44 -8.81
N PHE A 218 -0.58 26.06 -9.53
CA PHE A 218 -0.70 27.49 -9.88
C PHE A 218 -0.44 27.80 -11.35
N SER A 219 -0.14 26.80 -12.18
CA SER A 219 0.25 26.99 -13.60
C SER A 219 1.37 28.04 -13.77
N ARG A 220 2.30 28.12 -12.80
CA ARG A 220 3.33 29.16 -12.69
C ARG A 220 4.70 28.56 -12.44
N GLN A 221 5.73 29.12 -13.07
CA GLN A 221 7.13 28.75 -12.81
C GLN A 221 7.53 29.13 -11.38
N PRO A 222 8.42 28.36 -10.71
CA PRO A 222 8.82 28.61 -9.33
C PRO A 222 9.52 29.95 -9.14
N GLU A 223 10.21 30.45 -10.17
CA GLU A 223 10.86 31.76 -10.20
C GLU A 223 9.86 32.94 -10.20
N LYS A 224 8.57 32.65 -10.42
CA LYS A 224 7.47 33.64 -10.47
C LYS A 224 6.43 33.43 -9.37
N LEU A 225 6.70 32.58 -8.39
CA LEU A 225 5.80 32.36 -7.26
C LEU A 225 5.63 33.62 -6.42
N THR A 226 4.39 33.93 -6.04
CA THR A 226 4.10 34.98 -5.06
C THR A 226 4.41 34.48 -3.64
N PRO A 227 4.61 35.39 -2.65
CA PRO A 227 4.81 34.98 -1.25
C PRO A 227 3.69 34.08 -0.71
N ALA A 228 2.43 34.33 -1.10
CA ALA A 228 1.28 33.49 -0.71
C ALA A 228 1.38 32.06 -1.28
N GLN A 229 1.77 31.94 -2.56
CA GLN A 229 1.95 30.65 -3.22
C GLN A 229 3.12 29.86 -2.61
N ALA A 230 4.25 30.55 -2.38
CA ALA A 230 5.42 29.94 -1.71
C ALA A 230 5.07 29.44 -0.30
N ALA A 231 4.38 30.27 0.48
CA ALA A 231 3.94 29.89 1.84
C ALA A 231 2.96 28.71 1.82
N MET A 232 2.06 28.65 0.84
CA MET A 232 1.15 27.50 0.67
C MET A 232 1.96 26.23 0.38
N LEU A 233 2.84 26.22 -0.63
CA LEU A 233 3.66 25.06 -0.96
C LEU A 233 4.53 24.61 0.22
N ALA A 234 5.20 25.53 0.90
CA ALA A 234 5.98 25.19 2.10
C ALA A 234 5.13 24.55 3.20
N GLY A 235 3.87 24.97 3.32
CA GLY A 235 2.92 24.38 4.25
C GLY A 235 2.54 22.92 3.95
N LEU A 236 2.52 22.53 2.67
CA LEU A 236 2.13 21.19 2.26
C LEU A 236 3.09 20.11 2.70
N VAL A 237 4.40 20.37 2.77
CA VAL A 237 5.46 19.37 2.97
C VAL A 237 5.31 18.58 4.27
N GLN A 238 4.70 19.15 5.29
CA GLN A 238 4.46 18.47 6.58
C GLN A 238 3.56 17.24 6.45
N ALA A 239 2.49 17.32 5.65
CA ALA A 239 1.51 16.25 5.45
C ALA A 239 0.84 16.38 4.06
N PRO A 240 1.60 16.16 2.97
CA PRO A 240 1.22 16.56 1.62
C PRO A 240 -0.12 16.01 1.16
N SER A 241 -0.37 14.72 1.37
CA SER A 241 -1.63 14.08 0.96
C SER A 241 -2.87 14.62 1.70
N ARG A 242 -2.69 15.04 2.97
CA ARG A 242 -3.77 15.58 3.79
C ARG A 242 -4.00 17.07 3.55
N LEU A 243 -2.93 17.80 3.23
CA LEU A 243 -2.95 19.25 3.07
C LEU A 243 -3.08 19.68 1.60
N ALA A 244 -3.17 18.75 0.64
CA ALA A 244 -3.35 19.07 -0.77
C ALA A 244 -4.55 20.00 -0.95
N PRO A 245 -4.37 21.21 -1.53
CA PRO A 245 -5.42 22.22 -1.61
C PRO A 245 -6.57 21.83 -2.55
N THR A 246 -6.34 20.86 -3.44
CA THR A 246 -7.35 20.24 -4.30
C THR A 246 -8.37 19.39 -3.51
N LYS A 247 -7.95 18.85 -2.37
CA LYS A 247 -8.77 17.96 -1.52
C LYS A 247 -9.26 18.68 -0.27
N ASN A 248 -8.43 19.51 0.34
CA ASN A 248 -8.68 20.13 1.63
C ASN A 248 -8.23 21.60 1.63
N PRO A 249 -8.88 22.50 0.88
CA PRO A 249 -8.46 23.89 0.72
C PRO A 249 -8.36 24.64 2.05
N ASP A 250 -9.33 24.45 2.97
CA ASP A 250 -9.34 25.13 4.27
C ASP A 250 -8.16 24.72 5.17
N LEU A 251 -7.75 23.45 5.13
CA LEU A 251 -6.58 22.96 5.88
C LEU A 251 -5.28 23.51 5.28
N ALA A 252 -5.20 23.58 3.93
CA ALA A 252 -4.08 24.17 3.23
C ALA A 252 -3.93 25.66 3.57
N GLU A 253 -5.03 26.43 3.56
CA GLU A 253 -5.02 27.83 3.95
C GLU A 253 -4.63 28.05 5.41
N LYS A 254 -5.19 27.28 6.33
CA LYS A 254 -4.80 27.32 7.76
C LYS A 254 -3.30 27.06 7.94
N ARG A 255 -2.77 26.11 7.21
CA ARG A 255 -1.33 25.77 7.26
C ARG A 255 -0.47 26.86 6.62
N MET A 256 -0.89 27.44 5.50
CA MET A 256 -0.24 28.58 4.87
C MET A 256 -0.12 29.76 5.84
N LYS A 257 -1.18 30.10 6.60
CA LYS A 257 -1.14 31.17 7.59
C LYS A 257 -0.07 30.93 8.69
N LEU A 258 0.15 29.66 9.08
CA LEU A 258 1.24 29.32 10.01
C LEU A 258 2.63 29.51 9.39
N VAL A 259 2.77 29.26 8.07
CA VAL A 259 4.03 29.52 7.36
C VAL A 259 4.28 31.03 7.29
N VAL A 260 3.26 31.81 6.94
CA VAL A 260 3.35 33.29 6.90
C VAL A 260 3.77 33.86 8.25
N ALA A 261 3.18 33.37 9.37
CA ALA A 261 3.59 33.78 10.70
C ALA A 261 5.07 33.39 10.98
N ALA A 262 5.50 32.20 10.58
CA ALA A 262 6.91 31.80 10.72
C ALA A 262 7.86 32.66 9.86
N MET A 263 7.44 33.11 8.69
CA MET A 263 8.22 34.03 7.85
C MET A 263 8.39 35.40 8.51
N VAL A 264 7.37 35.89 9.22
CA VAL A 264 7.46 37.12 10.02
C VAL A 264 8.43 36.92 11.19
N ASP A 265 8.29 35.83 11.96
CA ASP A 265 9.15 35.50 13.09
C ASP A 265 10.64 35.37 12.71
N THR A 266 10.93 34.99 11.48
CA THR A 266 12.30 34.82 10.97
C THR A 266 12.80 36.01 10.15
N GLY A 267 12.04 37.10 10.08
CA GLY A 267 12.41 38.32 9.35
C GLY A 267 12.41 38.19 7.82
N GLN A 268 11.79 37.13 7.28
CA GLN A 268 11.65 36.93 5.83
C GLN A 268 10.51 37.76 5.24
N MET A 269 9.65 38.32 6.09
CA MET A 269 8.48 39.12 5.72
C MET A 269 8.16 40.09 6.85
N THR A 270 7.67 41.26 6.50
CA THR A 270 7.16 42.24 7.49
C THR A 270 5.74 41.87 7.94
N ALA A 271 5.36 42.34 9.12
CA ALA A 271 3.99 42.15 9.63
C ALA A 271 2.94 42.83 8.75
N ALA A 272 3.29 43.91 8.06
CA ALA A 272 2.41 44.62 7.12
C ALA A 272 2.14 43.77 5.87
N GLU A 273 3.19 43.21 5.26
CA GLU A 273 3.07 42.30 4.12
C GLU A 273 2.26 41.04 4.49
N ALA A 274 2.49 40.47 5.67
CA ALA A 274 1.77 39.29 6.15
C ALA A 274 0.24 39.53 6.26
N ARG A 275 -0.18 40.72 6.69
CA ARG A 275 -1.61 41.10 6.76
C ARG A 275 -2.26 41.21 5.39
N ALA A 276 -1.49 41.57 4.37
CA ALA A 276 -1.99 41.70 2.99
C ALA A 276 -2.13 40.35 2.27
N ILE A 277 -1.49 39.26 2.78
CA ILE A 277 -1.53 37.95 2.16
C ILE A 277 -2.96 37.35 2.20
N ARG A 278 -3.42 36.90 1.06
CA ARG A 278 -4.65 36.13 0.89
C ARG A 278 -4.32 34.75 0.32
N ALA A 279 -5.19 33.78 0.56
CA ALA A 279 -5.05 32.45 -0.02
C ALA A 279 -4.99 32.54 -1.56
N PRO A 280 -3.97 31.95 -2.20
CA PRO A 280 -3.84 31.98 -3.64
C PRO A 280 -4.93 31.13 -4.29
N ARG A 281 -5.40 31.57 -5.45
CA ARG A 281 -6.30 30.77 -6.29
C ARG A 281 -5.55 29.52 -6.79
N ILE A 282 -6.17 28.35 -6.64
CA ILE A 282 -5.67 27.11 -7.18
C ILE A 282 -6.14 26.99 -8.63
N ASP A 283 -5.18 26.76 -9.53
CA ASP A 283 -5.41 26.61 -10.97
C ASP A 283 -4.79 25.28 -11.42
N VAL A 284 -5.50 24.19 -11.11
CA VAL A 284 -5.05 22.83 -11.49
C VAL A 284 -5.40 22.60 -12.96
N ARG A 285 -4.38 22.50 -13.79
CA ARG A 285 -4.59 22.02 -15.15
C ARG A 285 -4.89 20.52 -15.11
N SER A 286 -6.08 20.13 -15.60
CA SER A 286 -6.57 18.75 -15.67
C SER A 286 -5.66 17.77 -16.45
N ARG A 287 -4.62 18.27 -17.12
CA ARG A 287 -3.62 17.46 -17.86
C ARG A 287 -2.66 16.65 -16.98
N ASN A 288 -2.59 16.93 -15.67
CA ASN A 288 -1.57 16.32 -14.80
C ASN A 288 -2.07 15.19 -13.89
N THR A 289 -3.34 14.86 -13.91
CA THR A 289 -3.83 13.59 -13.38
C THR A 289 -3.75 12.56 -14.49
N LEU A 290 -2.57 11.99 -14.73
CA LEU A 290 -2.45 10.82 -15.60
C LEU A 290 -3.17 9.68 -14.89
N PRO A 291 -4.34 9.23 -15.39
CA PRO A 291 -4.94 8.01 -14.92
C PRO A 291 -3.93 6.90 -15.13
N THR A 292 -3.88 5.93 -14.22
CA THR A 292 -3.00 4.76 -14.39
C THR A 292 -3.33 3.96 -15.65
N GLY A 293 -4.45 4.27 -16.29
CA GLY A 293 -4.95 3.62 -17.50
C GLY A 293 -5.81 2.38 -17.23
N THR A 294 -5.89 1.88 -15.97
CA THR A 294 -6.72 0.71 -15.66
C THR A 294 -7.38 0.77 -14.29
N TYR A 295 -8.60 0.23 -14.18
CA TYR A 295 -9.33 0.14 -12.92
C TYR A 295 -8.61 -0.70 -11.86
N PHE A 296 -7.95 -1.78 -12.28
CA PHE A 296 -7.17 -2.64 -11.40
C PHE A 296 -5.96 -1.90 -10.84
N ALA A 297 -5.22 -1.19 -11.69
CA ALA A 297 -4.04 -0.46 -11.24
C ALA A 297 -4.40 0.65 -10.24
N ASP A 298 -5.49 1.39 -10.45
CA ASP A 298 -5.96 2.40 -9.49
C ASP A 298 -6.31 1.79 -8.13
N TRP A 299 -6.91 0.61 -8.14
CA TRP A 299 -7.24 -0.12 -6.92
C TRP A 299 -6.00 -0.67 -6.21
N ALA A 300 -5.04 -1.24 -6.95
CA ALA A 300 -3.83 -1.85 -6.41
C ALA A 300 -2.78 -0.83 -5.92
N LEU A 301 -2.80 0.37 -6.46
CA LEU A 301 -1.73 1.36 -6.25
C LEU A 301 -1.53 1.82 -4.80
N PRO A 302 -2.57 2.06 -3.97
CA PRO A 302 -2.37 2.42 -2.56
C PRO A 302 -1.57 1.35 -1.80
N GLU A 303 -1.83 0.09 -2.07
CA GLU A 303 -1.13 -1.06 -1.47
C GLU A 303 0.29 -1.19 -2.04
N ALA A 304 0.47 -1.06 -3.36
CA ALA A 304 1.78 -1.04 -4.00
C ALA A 304 2.73 0.00 -3.39
N ARG A 305 2.21 1.17 -3.03
CA ARG A 305 2.99 2.22 -2.34
C ARG A 305 3.41 1.83 -0.93
N GLN A 306 2.66 0.97 -0.24
CA GLN A 306 3.02 0.48 1.09
C GLN A 306 4.06 -0.65 1.03
N LEU A 307 3.98 -1.48 -0.01
CA LEU A 307 4.95 -2.54 -0.28
C LEU A 307 6.29 -2.00 -0.77
N SER A 308 6.30 -0.74 -1.21
CA SER A 308 7.48 -0.05 -1.70
C SER A 308 8.48 0.20 -0.56
N ASP A 309 9.62 -0.49 -0.57
CA ASP A 309 10.66 -0.38 0.45
C ASP A 309 11.47 0.93 0.39
N VAL A 310 11.44 1.64 -0.73
CA VAL A 310 12.23 2.87 -0.95
C VAL A 310 11.37 3.95 -1.59
N GLY A 311 11.22 5.08 -0.91
CA GLY A 311 10.37 6.19 -1.35
C GLY A 311 10.78 6.86 -2.67
N TYR A 312 12.02 6.67 -3.13
CA TYR A 312 12.61 7.29 -4.32
C TYR A 312 13.44 6.28 -5.11
N SER A 313 12.74 5.44 -5.85
CA SER A 313 13.37 4.55 -6.83
C SER A 313 12.35 4.08 -7.86
N ARG A 314 12.83 3.65 -9.02
CA ARG A 314 12.00 2.89 -9.94
C ARG A 314 11.76 1.51 -9.34
N GLN A 315 10.51 1.16 -9.15
CA GLN A 315 10.11 -0.13 -8.60
C GLN A 315 9.20 -0.86 -9.57
N THR A 316 9.47 -2.15 -9.71
CA THR A 316 8.63 -3.05 -10.50
C THR A 316 7.99 -4.05 -9.54
N ILE A 317 6.67 -4.00 -9.44
CA ILE A 317 5.90 -4.83 -8.51
C ILE A 317 4.99 -5.75 -9.32
N ARG A 318 5.10 -7.05 -9.08
CA ARG A 318 4.24 -8.06 -9.70
C ARG A 318 2.94 -8.16 -8.94
N THR A 319 1.82 -8.14 -9.69
CA THR A 319 0.46 -8.25 -9.15
C THR A 319 -0.14 -9.63 -9.43
N THR A 320 -1.31 -9.89 -8.85
CA THR A 320 -2.11 -11.09 -9.09
C THR A 320 -2.86 -11.07 -10.43
N LEU A 321 -2.92 -9.92 -11.13
CA LEU A 321 -3.64 -9.79 -12.39
C LEU A 321 -3.12 -10.75 -13.45
N ASP A 322 -4.00 -11.52 -14.04
CA ASP A 322 -3.71 -12.38 -15.21
C ASP A 322 -4.07 -11.62 -16.50
N ALA A 323 -3.05 -11.28 -17.30
CA ALA A 323 -3.24 -10.50 -18.52
C ALA A 323 -4.20 -11.17 -19.53
N ARG A 324 -4.21 -12.50 -19.59
CA ARG A 324 -5.11 -13.29 -20.45
C ARG A 324 -6.55 -13.19 -19.97
N LEU A 325 -6.79 -13.40 -18.67
CA LEU A 325 -8.13 -13.30 -18.07
C LEU A 325 -8.66 -11.87 -18.14
N GLN A 326 -7.81 -10.86 -17.90
CA GLN A 326 -8.16 -9.46 -18.07
C GLN A 326 -8.57 -9.14 -19.52
N GLY A 327 -7.82 -9.67 -20.49
CA GLY A 327 -8.16 -9.53 -21.92
C GLY A 327 -9.51 -10.18 -22.26
N ILE A 328 -9.83 -11.35 -21.68
CA ILE A 328 -11.12 -12.01 -21.86
C ILE A 328 -12.24 -11.15 -21.22
N ALA A 329 -12.07 -10.71 -19.98
CA ALA A 329 -13.05 -9.89 -19.27
C ALA A 329 -13.43 -8.64 -20.08
N ARG A 330 -12.45 -7.91 -20.59
CA ARG A 330 -12.68 -6.73 -21.45
C ARG A 330 -13.47 -7.08 -22.72
N ARG A 331 -13.12 -8.18 -23.40
CA ARG A 331 -13.83 -8.58 -24.63
C ARG A 331 -15.28 -8.97 -24.39
N VAL A 332 -15.56 -9.76 -23.35
CA VAL A 332 -16.94 -10.23 -23.08
C VAL A 332 -17.83 -9.09 -22.62
N THR A 333 -17.31 -8.18 -21.80
CA THR A 333 -18.07 -7.01 -21.35
C THR A 333 -18.31 -6.01 -22.49
N ALA A 334 -17.34 -5.78 -23.36
CA ALA A 334 -17.50 -4.89 -24.52
C ALA A 334 -18.52 -5.40 -25.54
N ARG A 335 -18.69 -6.73 -25.68
CA ARG A 335 -19.62 -7.35 -26.63
C ARG A 335 -21.04 -7.52 -26.10
N ALA A 336 -21.31 -7.14 -24.87
CA ALA A 336 -22.55 -7.51 -24.16
C ALA A 336 -23.80 -6.75 -24.61
N GLY A 337 -23.71 -5.80 -25.53
CA GLY A 337 -24.88 -5.10 -26.08
C GLY A 337 -25.66 -4.26 -25.05
N LEU A 338 -24.95 -3.48 -24.22
CA LEU A 338 -25.51 -2.84 -23.01
C LEU A 338 -26.30 -1.55 -23.27
N GLY A 339 -26.40 -1.06 -24.51
CA GLY A 339 -27.02 0.24 -24.79
C GLY A 339 -26.31 1.38 -24.03
N LYS A 340 -27.00 2.09 -23.14
CA LYS A 340 -26.45 3.15 -22.30
C LYS A 340 -25.90 2.63 -20.96
N ALA A 341 -26.27 1.43 -20.53
CA ALA A 341 -25.91 0.89 -19.23
C ALA A 341 -24.40 0.67 -19.06
N GLN A 342 -23.94 0.79 -17.85
CA GLN A 342 -22.57 0.46 -17.43
C GLN A 342 -22.45 -1.02 -17.07
N VAL A 343 -21.20 -1.49 -17.00
CA VAL A 343 -20.87 -2.84 -16.56
C VAL A 343 -19.70 -2.79 -15.59
N ALA A 344 -19.77 -3.63 -14.56
CA ALA A 344 -18.63 -3.94 -13.73
C ALA A 344 -18.45 -5.46 -13.67
N MET A 345 -17.21 -5.90 -13.67
CA MET A 345 -16.86 -7.31 -13.56
C MET A 345 -15.57 -7.46 -12.77
N VAL A 346 -15.57 -8.40 -11.84
CA VAL A 346 -14.38 -8.81 -11.12
C VAL A 346 -14.26 -10.33 -11.15
N ALA A 347 -13.06 -10.83 -11.40
CA ALA A 347 -12.72 -12.24 -11.27
C ALA A 347 -11.60 -12.38 -10.25
N MET A 348 -11.75 -13.32 -9.32
CA MET A 348 -10.76 -13.63 -8.30
C MET A 348 -10.60 -15.14 -8.11
N ARG A 349 -9.50 -15.55 -7.52
CA ARG A 349 -9.33 -16.92 -7.02
C ARG A 349 -10.05 -17.08 -5.69
N PRO A 350 -10.36 -18.31 -5.25
CA PRO A 350 -10.99 -18.53 -3.95
C PRO A 350 -10.21 -17.98 -2.75
N ASN A 351 -8.88 -17.82 -2.87
CA ASN A 351 -8.02 -17.21 -1.84
C ASN A 351 -8.06 -15.66 -1.81
N GLY A 352 -8.82 -15.01 -2.70
CA GLY A 352 -8.93 -13.55 -2.75
C GLY A 352 -8.03 -12.84 -3.78
N GLU A 353 -7.13 -13.56 -4.46
CA GLU A 353 -6.31 -12.98 -5.55
C GLU A 353 -7.21 -12.45 -6.67
N VAL A 354 -7.23 -11.14 -6.88
CA VAL A 354 -7.98 -10.54 -7.99
C VAL A 354 -7.19 -10.69 -9.28
N VAL A 355 -7.73 -11.48 -10.21
CA VAL A 355 -7.06 -11.83 -11.47
C VAL A 355 -7.58 -11.08 -12.69
N ALA A 356 -8.76 -10.45 -12.60
CA ALA A 356 -9.28 -9.54 -13.62
C ALA A 356 -10.27 -8.53 -13.01
N MET A 357 -10.28 -7.28 -13.53
CA MET A 357 -11.16 -6.23 -13.07
C MET A 357 -11.55 -5.28 -14.22
N VAL A 358 -12.85 -5.13 -14.41
CA VAL A 358 -13.46 -4.16 -15.34
C VAL A 358 -14.44 -3.30 -14.55
N GLY A 359 -14.09 -2.04 -14.30
CA GLY A 359 -14.89 -1.11 -13.47
C GLY A 359 -15.87 -0.24 -14.26
N GLY A 360 -15.92 -0.39 -15.58
CA GLY A 360 -16.80 0.36 -16.47
C GLY A 360 -16.55 0.02 -17.94
N ARG A 361 -17.34 0.60 -18.84
CA ARG A 361 -17.22 0.35 -20.30
C ARG A 361 -15.96 0.98 -20.90
N ASP A 362 -15.61 2.15 -20.43
CA ASP A 362 -14.48 2.92 -20.92
C ASP A 362 -13.81 3.64 -19.74
N TYR A 363 -12.56 3.29 -19.48
CA TYR A 363 -11.77 3.89 -18.42
C TYR A 363 -11.43 5.36 -18.71
N ALA A 364 -11.13 5.70 -19.96
CA ALA A 364 -10.76 7.07 -20.33
C ALA A 364 -11.93 8.04 -20.19
N ALA A 365 -13.16 7.59 -20.49
CA ALA A 365 -14.37 8.37 -20.30
C ALA A 365 -14.80 8.46 -18.83
N SER A 366 -14.57 7.40 -18.03
CA SER A 366 -14.95 7.36 -16.61
C SER A 366 -14.00 6.45 -15.82
N PRO A 367 -13.01 7.00 -15.10
CA PRO A 367 -12.12 6.23 -14.24
C PRO A 367 -12.80 5.74 -12.95
N PHE A 368 -14.07 6.09 -12.72
CA PHE A 368 -14.85 5.62 -11.57
C PHE A 368 -14.99 4.09 -11.59
N ASN A 369 -14.34 3.44 -10.63
CA ASN A 369 -14.30 1.98 -10.53
C ASN A 369 -15.55 1.43 -9.86
N ARG A 370 -16.50 0.95 -10.64
CA ARG A 370 -17.78 0.43 -10.13
C ARG A 370 -17.65 -0.91 -9.39
N VAL A 371 -16.53 -1.60 -9.51
CA VAL A 371 -16.24 -2.80 -8.72
C VAL A 371 -16.01 -2.47 -7.25
N THR A 372 -15.28 -1.38 -6.98
CA THR A 372 -14.76 -1.04 -5.65
C THR A 372 -15.40 0.19 -5.01
N GLN A 373 -15.93 1.10 -5.83
CA GLN A 373 -16.44 2.40 -5.37
C GLN A 373 -17.97 2.51 -5.42
N ALA A 374 -18.62 1.86 -6.39
CA ALA A 374 -20.07 1.89 -6.46
C ALA A 374 -20.67 0.95 -5.41
N ARG A 375 -21.52 1.51 -4.55
CA ARG A 375 -22.36 0.72 -3.65
C ARG A 375 -23.73 0.56 -4.28
N ARG A 376 -24.06 -0.68 -4.64
CA ARG A 376 -25.31 -1.04 -5.29
C ARG A 376 -26.02 -2.12 -4.51
N GLN A 377 -27.33 -2.17 -4.64
CA GLN A 377 -28.13 -3.21 -4.01
C GLN A 377 -27.79 -4.57 -4.64
N PRO A 378 -27.36 -5.58 -3.87
CA PRO A 378 -27.07 -6.91 -4.38
C PRO A 378 -28.33 -7.66 -4.85
N GLY A 379 -29.51 -7.20 -4.45
CA GLY A 379 -30.75 -7.90 -4.76
C GLY A 379 -30.72 -9.34 -4.26
N SER A 380 -31.29 -10.25 -5.02
CA SER A 380 -31.39 -11.67 -4.64
C SER A 380 -30.06 -12.42 -4.50
N THR A 381 -28.91 -11.84 -4.84
CA THR A 381 -27.61 -12.44 -4.50
C THR A 381 -27.33 -12.42 -3.00
N PHE A 382 -27.97 -11.49 -2.25
CA PHE A 382 -27.91 -11.42 -0.78
C PHE A 382 -28.55 -12.65 -0.09
N LYS A 383 -29.43 -13.36 -0.76
CA LYS A 383 -30.06 -14.58 -0.22
C LYS A 383 -29.02 -15.64 0.19
N LEU A 384 -27.81 -15.61 -0.36
CA LEU A 384 -26.70 -16.45 0.09
C LEU A 384 -26.53 -16.40 1.62
N PHE A 385 -26.51 -15.19 2.20
CA PHE A 385 -26.29 -15.01 3.64
C PHE A 385 -27.48 -15.52 4.48
N VAL A 386 -28.72 -15.35 3.97
CA VAL A 386 -29.93 -15.82 4.64
C VAL A 386 -29.95 -17.35 4.71
N TYR A 387 -29.63 -18.00 3.59
CA TYR A 387 -29.67 -19.46 3.51
C TYR A 387 -28.49 -20.10 4.23
N LEU A 388 -27.26 -19.50 4.16
CA LEU A 388 -26.14 -19.96 4.96
C LEU A 388 -26.43 -19.88 6.47
N ALA A 389 -27.00 -18.76 6.93
CA ALA A 389 -27.38 -18.63 8.33
C ALA A 389 -28.45 -19.65 8.76
N ALA A 390 -29.35 -20.03 7.86
CA ALA A 390 -30.33 -21.07 8.10
C ALA A 390 -29.70 -22.48 8.17
N LEU A 391 -28.76 -22.79 7.27
CA LEU A 391 -28.05 -24.06 7.25
C LEU A 391 -27.18 -24.24 8.50
N GLU A 392 -26.51 -23.16 8.95
CA GLU A 392 -25.77 -23.13 10.23
C GLU A 392 -26.71 -23.31 11.43
N ASP A 393 -27.96 -22.87 11.33
CA ASP A 393 -28.99 -23.05 12.36
C ASP A 393 -29.65 -24.46 12.31
N GLY A 394 -29.11 -25.36 11.48
CA GLY A 394 -29.51 -26.77 11.40
C GLY A 394 -30.54 -27.10 10.35
N LYS A 395 -30.98 -26.14 9.54
CA LYS A 395 -31.86 -26.41 8.38
C LYS A 395 -31.15 -27.23 7.31
N THR A 396 -31.93 -27.84 6.43
CA THR A 396 -31.46 -28.64 5.29
C THR A 396 -32.08 -28.15 3.98
N PRO A 397 -31.51 -28.45 2.81
CA PRO A 397 -32.09 -28.13 1.51
C PRO A 397 -33.50 -28.67 1.30
N GLU A 398 -33.82 -29.80 1.92
CA GLU A 398 -35.12 -30.52 1.81
C GLU A 398 -36.19 -29.93 2.71
N ASP A 399 -35.83 -29.14 3.72
CA ASP A 399 -36.79 -28.51 4.62
C ASP A 399 -37.77 -27.65 3.86
N ARG A 400 -39.02 -27.69 4.29
CA ARG A 400 -40.10 -26.99 3.59
C ARG A 400 -40.47 -25.70 4.31
N ILE A 401 -40.70 -24.66 3.52
CA ILE A 401 -41.14 -23.35 4.00
C ILE A 401 -42.43 -22.93 3.26
N ASP A 402 -43.29 -22.18 3.93
CA ASP A 402 -44.50 -21.60 3.33
C ASP A 402 -44.13 -20.60 2.22
N ASN A 403 -44.67 -20.77 1.03
CA ASN A 403 -44.45 -19.95 -0.16
C ASN A 403 -45.72 -19.24 -0.66
N ARG A 404 -46.77 -19.19 0.16
CA ARG A 404 -48.00 -18.42 -0.14
C ARG A 404 -47.70 -16.91 -0.04
N PRO A 405 -48.46 -16.05 -0.70
CA PRO A 405 -48.35 -14.62 -0.56
C PRO A 405 -48.27 -14.18 0.92
N ILE A 406 -47.47 -13.14 1.21
CA ILE A 406 -47.51 -12.45 2.48
C ILE A 406 -48.44 -11.25 2.28
N ASP A 407 -49.66 -11.35 2.79
CA ASP A 407 -50.73 -10.37 2.65
C ASP A 407 -51.01 -9.57 3.95
N THR A 408 -50.27 -9.89 5.00
CA THR A 408 -50.38 -9.23 6.32
C THR A 408 -49.03 -8.63 6.74
N GLY A 409 -49.08 -7.54 7.53
CA GLY A 409 -47.92 -6.84 8.06
C GLY A 409 -47.42 -5.72 7.13
N ALA A 410 -46.44 -4.94 7.64
CA ALA A 410 -45.93 -3.74 6.98
C ALA A 410 -45.10 -4.02 5.70
N TYR A 411 -44.51 -5.23 5.57
CA TYR A 411 -43.69 -5.60 4.44
C TYR A 411 -44.25 -6.83 3.73
N GLN A 412 -44.70 -6.65 2.50
CA GLN A 412 -45.40 -7.65 1.67
C GLN A 412 -44.64 -7.89 0.35
N PRO A 413 -43.54 -8.67 0.38
CA PRO A 413 -42.76 -8.99 -0.83
C PRO A 413 -43.62 -9.85 -1.79
N LYS A 414 -43.40 -9.63 -3.11
CA LYS A 414 -44.00 -10.43 -4.15
C LYS A 414 -42.98 -11.30 -4.84
N ASN A 415 -43.34 -12.52 -5.19
CA ASN A 415 -42.54 -13.38 -6.05
C ASN A 415 -42.55 -12.88 -7.50
N ALA A 416 -41.44 -12.97 -8.18
CA ALA A 416 -41.34 -12.65 -9.60
C ALA A 416 -42.30 -13.56 -10.41
N GLY A 417 -43.05 -12.96 -11.33
CA GLY A 417 -44.01 -13.69 -12.15
C GLY A 417 -45.23 -14.27 -11.40
N GLY A 418 -45.42 -13.90 -10.12
CA GLY A 418 -46.56 -14.38 -9.33
C GLY A 418 -46.53 -15.89 -9.02
N ALA A 419 -45.35 -16.51 -9.00
CA ALA A 419 -45.21 -17.93 -8.71
C ALA A 419 -45.30 -18.20 -7.19
N TYR A 420 -46.39 -18.82 -6.76
CA TYR A 420 -46.67 -19.21 -5.37
C TYR A 420 -47.01 -20.67 -5.27
N SER A 421 -46.87 -21.25 -4.10
CA SER A 421 -47.29 -22.60 -3.72
C SER A 421 -47.56 -22.61 -2.22
N ASP A 422 -48.29 -23.63 -1.71
CA ASP A 422 -48.53 -23.76 -0.26
C ASP A 422 -47.19 -23.87 0.48
N THR A 423 -46.33 -24.76 0.00
CA THR A 423 -44.97 -24.93 0.55
C THR A 423 -43.98 -25.21 -0.57
N ILE A 424 -42.69 -24.93 -0.31
CA ILE A 424 -41.58 -25.16 -1.21
C ILE A 424 -40.38 -25.65 -0.41
N THR A 425 -39.49 -26.48 -0.98
CA THR A 425 -38.23 -26.82 -0.32
C THR A 425 -37.30 -25.63 -0.30
N LEU A 426 -36.37 -25.57 0.64
CA LEU A 426 -35.36 -24.47 0.70
C LEU A 426 -34.51 -24.45 -0.56
N GLU A 427 -34.11 -25.61 -1.10
CA GLU A 427 -33.38 -25.69 -2.37
C GLU A 427 -34.17 -25.09 -3.54
N ASP A 428 -35.45 -25.49 -3.71
CA ASP A 428 -36.27 -24.97 -4.79
C ASP A 428 -36.61 -23.49 -4.63
N ALA A 429 -36.81 -23.03 -3.39
CA ALA A 429 -37.02 -21.63 -3.07
C ALA A 429 -35.78 -20.78 -3.40
N PHE A 430 -34.57 -21.27 -3.11
CA PHE A 430 -33.33 -20.63 -3.49
C PHE A 430 -33.13 -20.63 -5.00
N ALA A 431 -33.35 -21.76 -5.67
CA ALA A 431 -33.23 -21.92 -7.11
C ALA A 431 -34.20 -21.01 -7.89
N ALA A 432 -35.47 -20.98 -7.49
CA ALA A 432 -36.50 -20.10 -8.05
C ALA A 432 -36.35 -18.65 -7.60
N SER A 433 -35.47 -18.41 -6.61
CA SER A 433 -35.27 -17.10 -6.00
C SER A 433 -36.54 -16.51 -5.37
N SER A 434 -37.38 -17.36 -4.70
CA SER A 434 -38.61 -16.90 -4.03
C SER A 434 -38.31 -15.80 -3.02
N ASN A 435 -38.98 -14.66 -3.15
CA ASN A 435 -38.88 -13.55 -2.23
C ASN A 435 -39.61 -13.82 -0.91
N VAL A 436 -40.78 -14.43 -1.03
CA VAL A 436 -41.64 -14.76 0.11
C VAL A 436 -40.95 -15.78 1.02
N ALA A 437 -40.44 -16.87 0.46
CA ALA A 437 -39.70 -17.88 1.20
C ALA A 437 -38.45 -17.28 1.87
N ALA A 438 -37.68 -16.44 1.18
CA ALA A 438 -36.47 -15.80 1.73
C ALA A 438 -36.82 -14.87 2.93
N VAL A 439 -37.89 -14.09 2.85
CA VAL A 439 -38.32 -13.21 3.95
C VAL A 439 -38.85 -14.00 5.14
N ARG A 440 -39.57 -15.09 4.92
CA ARG A 440 -39.99 -15.98 6.00
C ARG A 440 -38.80 -16.64 6.68
N LEU A 441 -37.86 -17.17 5.89
CA LEU A 441 -36.64 -17.78 6.40
C LEU A 441 -35.83 -16.78 7.20
N PHE A 442 -35.67 -15.55 6.70
CA PHE A 442 -35.00 -14.46 7.40
C PHE A 442 -35.65 -14.15 8.76
N ARG A 443 -36.99 -14.11 8.82
CA ARG A 443 -37.75 -13.89 10.07
C ARG A 443 -37.59 -15.07 11.04
N GLU A 444 -37.48 -16.28 10.54
CA GLU A 444 -37.29 -17.49 11.36
C GLU A 444 -35.89 -17.55 11.95
N VAL A 445 -34.86 -17.29 11.14
CA VAL A 445 -33.43 -17.31 11.53
C VAL A 445 -33.08 -16.12 12.40
N GLY A 446 -33.64 -14.95 12.11
CA GLY A 446 -33.37 -13.68 12.78
C GLY A 446 -32.26 -12.86 12.09
N ASP A 447 -32.45 -11.55 12.09
CA ASP A 447 -31.57 -10.61 11.39
C ASP A 447 -30.13 -10.60 11.94
N ASP A 448 -29.95 -10.78 13.25
CA ASP A 448 -28.62 -10.80 13.89
C ASP A 448 -27.74 -11.94 13.38
N LYS A 449 -28.30 -13.13 13.12
CA LYS A 449 -27.56 -14.27 12.58
C LYS A 449 -27.19 -14.02 11.11
N VAL A 450 -28.12 -13.47 10.33
CA VAL A 450 -27.88 -13.16 8.91
C VAL A 450 -26.85 -12.04 8.75
N ILE A 451 -26.95 -10.99 9.57
CA ILE A 451 -25.97 -9.89 9.56
C ILE A 451 -24.59 -10.40 9.99
N ARG A 452 -24.53 -11.25 11.01
CA ARG A 452 -23.28 -11.89 11.45
C ARG A 452 -22.66 -12.73 10.33
N MET A 453 -23.43 -13.61 9.72
CA MET A 453 -23.00 -14.40 8.56
C MET A 453 -22.42 -13.54 7.44
N ALA A 454 -23.06 -12.41 7.12
CA ALA A 454 -22.54 -11.49 6.11
C ALA A 454 -21.20 -10.85 6.57
N ARG A 455 -21.07 -10.51 7.86
CA ARG A 455 -19.81 -9.97 8.44
C ARG A 455 -18.68 -10.99 8.42
N ASP A 456 -18.98 -12.21 8.82
CA ASP A 456 -18.02 -13.32 8.84
C ASP A 456 -17.49 -13.61 7.43
N LEU A 457 -18.34 -13.47 6.40
CA LEU A 457 -17.96 -13.59 4.99
C LEU A 457 -17.28 -12.32 4.40
N GLY A 458 -16.97 -11.31 5.24
CA GLY A 458 -16.17 -10.14 4.85
C GLY A 458 -16.97 -8.92 4.37
N VAL A 459 -18.31 -8.89 4.49
CA VAL A 459 -19.09 -7.70 4.15
C VAL A 459 -18.86 -6.60 5.18
N THR A 460 -18.33 -5.46 4.76
CA THR A 460 -18.06 -4.29 5.61
C THR A 460 -19.11 -3.17 5.46
N SER A 461 -19.82 -3.17 4.34
CA SER A 461 -20.89 -2.19 4.05
C SER A 461 -22.02 -2.23 5.11
N PRO A 462 -22.63 -1.08 5.45
CA PRO A 462 -23.73 -1.04 6.43
C PRO A 462 -24.91 -1.92 6.00
N LEU A 463 -25.44 -2.72 6.93
CA LEU A 463 -26.61 -3.57 6.76
C LEU A 463 -27.73 -3.08 7.67
N ALA A 464 -28.95 -2.98 7.13
CA ALA A 464 -30.11 -2.48 7.86
C ALA A 464 -30.61 -3.54 8.85
N LYS A 465 -30.43 -3.33 10.15
CA LYS A 465 -30.97 -4.17 11.20
C LYS A 465 -32.45 -3.86 11.41
N GLY A 466 -33.26 -4.89 11.67
CA GLY A 466 -34.71 -4.77 11.89
C GLY A 466 -35.54 -4.57 10.63
N ASP A 467 -34.94 -4.60 9.45
CA ASP A 467 -35.63 -4.44 8.17
C ASP A 467 -35.73 -5.78 7.43
N PRO A 468 -36.92 -6.38 7.30
CA PRO A 468 -37.11 -7.64 6.57
C PRO A 468 -36.72 -7.58 5.09
N SER A 469 -36.67 -6.38 4.51
CA SER A 469 -36.25 -6.22 3.11
C SER A 469 -34.76 -6.53 2.90
N LEU A 470 -33.96 -6.54 3.99
CA LEU A 470 -32.57 -6.97 3.96
C LEU A 470 -32.42 -8.38 3.36
N ALA A 471 -33.38 -9.29 3.62
CA ALA A 471 -33.42 -10.62 3.01
C ALA A 471 -33.37 -10.61 1.48
N LEU A 472 -33.81 -9.52 0.86
CA LEU A 472 -33.86 -9.34 -0.59
C LEU A 472 -32.72 -8.45 -1.11
N GLY A 473 -31.75 -8.07 -0.23
CA GLY A 473 -30.56 -7.33 -0.60
C GLY A 473 -30.82 -5.85 -0.89
N THR A 474 -31.61 -5.18 -0.06
CA THR A 474 -31.86 -3.73 -0.15
C THR A 474 -30.69 -2.89 0.38
N SER A 475 -29.87 -3.42 1.29
CA SER A 475 -28.65 -2.74 1.76
C SER A 475 -27.57 -2.79 0.68
N SER A 476 -27.03 -1.61 0.35
CA SER A 476 -26.04 -1.48 -0.73
C SER A 476 -24.64 -1.89 -0.30
N MET A 477 -23.93 -2.59 -1.18
CA MET A 477 -22.53 -3.02 -1.00
C MET A 477 -21.77 -2.94 -2.32
N THR A 478 -20.44 -3.12 -2.27
CA THR A 478 -19.63 -3.14 -3.49
C THR A 478 -19.69 -4.53 -4.15
N LEU A 479 -19.47 -4.56 -5.46
CA LEU A 479 -19.36 -5.81 -6.19
C LEU A 479 -18.17 -6.64 -5.70
N LEU A 480 -17.10 -5.98 -5.27
CA LEU A 480 -15.90 -6.64 -4.73
C LEU A 480 -16.23 -7.41 -3.44
N GLU A 481 -16.90 -6.75 -2.46
CA GLU A 481 -17.32 -7.38 -1.21
C GLU A 481 -18.26 -8.58 -1.47
N LEU A 482 -19.23 -8.39 -2.33
CA LEU A 482 -20.17 -9.47 -2.69
C LEU A 482 -19.44 -10.65 -3.33
N THR A 483 -18.53 -10.40 -4.26
CA THR A 483 -17.77 -11.48 -4.94
C THR A 483 -16.83 -12.19 -3.97
N ALA A 484 -16.21 -11.47 -3.01
CA ALA A 484 -15.38 -12.05 -1.97
C ALA A 484 -16.17 -12.98 -1.03
N ALA A 485 -17.42 -12.63 -0.70
CA ALA A 485 -18.29 -13.51 0.07
C ALA A 485 -18.59 -14.85 -0.66
N TYR A 486 -18.76 -14.79 -1.98
CA TYR A 486 -18.89 -16.01 -2.78
C TYR A 486 -17.56 -16.77 -2.92
N ALA A 487 -16.42 -16.05 -2.89
CA ALA A 487 -15.10 -16.68 -2.86
C ALA A 487 -14.86 -17.45 -1.53
N ALA A 488 -15.37 -16.91 -0.42
CA ALA A 488 -15.33 -17.57 0.88
C ALA A 488 -16.09 -18.90 0.89
N VAL A 489 -17.24 -18.95 0.22
CA VAL A 489 -17.99 -20.21 0.01
C VAL A 489 -17.21 -21.15 -0.91
N ALA A 490 -16.69 -20.66 -2.04
CA ALA A 490 -15.92 -21.48 -2.97
C ALA A 490 -14.62 -22.06 -2.38
N ALA A 491 -14.03 -21.38 -1.41
CA ALA A 491 -12.84 -21.83 -0.67
C ALA A 491 -13.18 -22.72 0.55
N ASN A 492 -14.43 -22.71 1.00
CA ASN A 492 -14.84 -23.13 2.34
C ASN A 492 -13.95 -22.52 3.42
N SER A 493 -13.67 -21.21 3.31
CA SER A 493 -12.74 -20.51 4.20
C SER A 493 -13.08 -19.02 4.25
N TYR A 494 -13.30 -18.46 5.44
CA TYR A 494 -13.72 -17.06 5.58
C TYR A 494 -13.07 -16.36 6.80
N PRO A 495 -12.92 -15.01 6.73
CA PRO A 495 -13.23 -14.15 5.58
C PRO A 495 -12.20 -14.28 4.45
N VAL A 496 -12.64 -14.03 3.20
CA VAL A 496 -11.72 -13.84 2.08
C VAL A 496 -11.52 -12.36 1.84
N VAL A 497 -10.28 -11.91 1.91
CA VAL A 497 -9.88 -10.51 1.67
C VAL A 497 -9.35 -10.38 0.25
N PRO A 498 -10.02 -9.59 -0.63
CA PRO A 498 -9.50 -9.36 -1.98
C PRO A 498 -8.17 -8.59 -1.95
N HIS A 499 -7.17 -9.10 -2.67
CA HIS A 499 -5.82 -8.50 -2.73
C HIS A 499 -5.26 -8.49 -4.16
N ALA A 500 -4.33 -7.54 -4.38
CA ALA A 500 -3.69 -7.32 -5.67
C ALA A 500 -2.27 -7.90 -5.76
N PHE A 501 -1.70 -8.30 -4.63
CA PHE A 501 -0.33 -8.79 -4.53
C PHE A 501 -0.32 -10.14 -3.83
N THR A 502 0.61 -11.00 -4.22
CA THR A 502 0.78 -12.30 -3.54
C THR A 502 1.20 -12.05 -2.10
N GLU A 503 0.41 -12.52 -1.17
CA GLU A 503 0.71 -12.46 0.26
C GLU A 503 1.69 -13.59 0.62
N GLU A 504 2.62 -13.29 1.54
CA GLU A 504 3.42 -14.34 2.16
C GLU A 504 2.50 -15.20 3.05
N GLU A 505 2.56 -16.50 2.87
CA GLU A 505 1.76 -17.41 3.71
C GLU A 505 2.12 -17.22 5.20
N PRO A 506 1.12 -16.96 6.05
CA PRO A 506 1.37 -16.83 7.48
C PRO A 506 1.99 -18.13 8.03
N GLY A 507 2.97 -17.99 8.91
CA GLY A 507 3.62 -19.12 9.55
C GLY A 507 2.60 -20.03 10.28
N TRP A 508 2.94 -21.31 10.51
CA TRP A 508 2.04 -22.31 11.07
C TRP A 508 1.37 -21.88 12.40
N PHE A 509 2.09 -21.14 13.26
CA PHE A 509 1.55 -20.63 14.53
C PHE A 509 0.49 -19.54 14.31
N ALA A 510 0.73 -18.62 13.37
CA ALA A 510 -0.24 -17.58 13.02
C ALA A 510 -1.51 -18.19 12.39
N ARG A 511 -1.38 -19.24 11.57
CA ARG A 511 -2.53 -19.98 11.03
C ARG A 511 -3.33 -20.67 12.13
N TRP A 512 -2.66 -21.22 13.15
CA TRP A 512 -3.34 -21.90 14.25
C TRP A 512 -4.12 -20.94 15.16
N VAL A 513 -3.59 -19.73 15.39
CA VAL A 513 -4.20 -18.75 16.31
C VAL A 513 -5.19 -17.84 15.61
N TRP A 514 -4.91 -17.45 14.35
CA TRP A 514 -5.70 -16.48 13.58
C TRP A 514 -6.05 -16.97 12.18
N GLY A 515 -6.07 -18.29 11.99
CA GLY A 515 -6.48 -18.89 10.73
C GLY A 515 -7.94 -18.58 10.40
N PRO A 516 -8.34 -18.69 9.12
CA PRO A 516 -9.72 -18.46 8.71
C PRO A 516 -10.66 -19.54 9.31
N ASP A 517 -11.92 -19.14 9.50
CA ASP A 517 -13.00 -20.06 9.86
C ASP A 517 -13.48 -20.89 8.64
N HIS A 518 -14.17 -21.98 8.90
CA HIS A 518 -14.67 -22.90 7.87
C HIS A 518 -16.10 -23.33 8.20
N PHE A 519 -16.92 -23.50 7.16
CA PHE A 519 -18.21 -24.20 7.31
C PHE A 519 -17.98 -25.69 7.56
N SER A 520 -18.90 -26.33 8.28
CA SER A 520 -18.93 -27.79 8.32
C SER A 520 -19.12 -28.34 6.90
N SER A 521 -18.59 -29.55 6.61
CA SER A 521 -18.76 -30.16 5.27
C SER A 521 -20.21 -30.24 4.85
N ARG A 522 -21.13 -30.51 5.78
CA ARG A 522 -22.56 -30.54 5.54
C ARG A 522 -23.08 -29.17 5.03
N VAL A 523 -22.83 -28.10 5.76
CA VAL A 523 -23.30 -26.75 5.40
C VAL A 523 -22.72 -26.31 4.06
N HIS A 524 -21.44 -26.61 3.83
CA HIS A 524 -20.76 -26.30 2.58
C HIS A 524 -21.39 -27.07 1.39
N ASP A 525 -21.58 -28.38 1.53
CA ASP A 525 -22.19 -29.21 0.48
C ASP A 525 -23.63 -28.78 0.20
N ASP A 526 -24.42 -28.49 1.24
CA ASP A 526 -25.81 -28.05 1.16
C ASP A 526 -25.94 -26.70 0.39
N ILE A 527 -25.07 -25.71 0.72
CA ILE A 527 -25.13 -24.43 -0.01
C ILE A 527 -24.64 -24.55 -1.45
N GLU A 528 -23.64 -25.40 -1.73
CA GLU A 528 -23.21 -25.68 -3.10
C GLU A 528 -24.30 -26.39 -3.89
N GLN A 529 -25.03 -27.35 -3.31
CA GLN A 529 -26.20 -27.98 -3.90
C GLN A 529 -27.24 -26.93 -4.32
N MET A 530 -27.58 -25.98 -3.44
CA MET A 530 -28.54 -24.92 -3.72
C MET A 530 -28.05 -23.96 -4.81
N LEU A 531 -26.78 -23.54 -4.78
CA LEU A 531 -26.19 -22.69 -5.80
C LEU A 531 -26.15 -23.38 -7.18
N ARG A 532 -25.85 -24.67 -7.20
CA ARG A 532 -25.91 -25.50 -8.41
C ARG A 532 -27.31 -25.65 -8.93
N ALA A 533 -28.33 -25.84 -8.07
CA ALA A 533 -29.72 -25.88 -8.45
C ALA A 533 -30.16 -24.57 -9.09
N ALA A 534 -29.75 -23.43 -8.54
CA ALA A 534 -30.05 -22.10 -9.09
C ALA A 534 -29.52 -21.92 -10.53
N VAL A 535 -28.36 -22.48 -10.86
CA VAL A 535 -27.80 -22.43 -12.22
C VAL A 535 -28.40 -23.51 -13.13
N ASN A 536 -28.64 -24.71 -12.65
CA ASN A 536 -29.10 -25.82 -13.49
C ASN A 536 -30.56 -25.70 -13.88
N ARG A 537 -31.44 -25.38 -12.92
CA ARG A 537 -32.92 -25.37 -13.13
C ARG A 537 -33.59 -24.07 -12.69
N GLY A 538 -32.86 -23.19 -11.99
CA GLY A 538 -33.39 -21.94 -11.46
C GLY A 538 -33.20 -20.72 -12.37
N THR A 539 -33.12 -19.55 -11.75
CA THR A 539 -33.00 -18.24 -12.43
C THR A 539 -31.68 -18.03 -13.17
N GLY A 540 -30.64 -18.80 -12.82
CA GLY A 540 -29.27 -18.68 -13.35
C GLY A 540 -28.97 -19.52 -14.59
N ARG A 541 -29.96 -20.15 -15.24
CA ARG A 541 -29.75 -21.08 -16.37
C ARG A 541 -28.89 -20.54 -17.51
N ALA A 542 -28.92 -19.24 -17.75
CA ALA A 542 -28.05 -18.63 -18.77
C ALA A 542 -26.54 -18.69 -18.46
N ALA A 543 -26.19 -18.94 -17.20
CA ALA A 543 -24.81 -19.15 -16.77
C ALA A 543 -24.35 -20.62 -16.76
N ARG A 544 -25.20 -21.56 -17.16
CA ARG A 544 -24.89 -22.99 -17.12
C ARG A 544 -23.68 -23.32 -17.99
N LEU A 545 -22.75 -24.09 -17.39
CA LEU A 545 -21.53 -24.60 -18.03
C LEU A 545 -21.64 -26.12 -18.23
N PRO A 546 -20.84 -26.74 -19.14
CA PRO A 546 -20.72 -28.18 -19.25
C PRO A 546 -20.24 -28.89 -17.98
N GLN A 547 -19.40 -28.24 -17.20
CA GLN A 547 -18.92 -28.70 -15.88
C GLN A 547 -19.77 -28.12 -14.76
N ALA A 548 -19.56 -28.67 -13.54
CA ALA A 548 -20.24 -28.16 -12.35
C ALA A 548 -19.87 -26.67 -12.15
N ASN A 549 -20.91 -25.88 -11.93
CA ASN A 549 -20.76 -24.47 -11.60
C ASN A 549 -21.88 -24.03 -10.66
N PHE A 550 -21.61 -23.02 -9.90
CA PHE A 550 -22.37 -22.55 -8.76
C PHE A 550 -22.62 -21.06 -8.93
N GLY A 551 -23.78 -20.56 -8.58
CA GLY A 551 -24.01 -19.13 -8.69
C GLY A 551 -25.43 -18.69 -8.42
N LYS A 552 -25.62 -17.37 -8.31
CA LYS A 552 -26.88 -16.73 -8.00
C LYS A 552 -27.10 -15.47 -8.81
N THR A 553 -28.33 -15.27 -9.26
CA THR A 553 -28.79 -14.05 -9.92
C THR A 553 -29.23 -13.02 -8.87
N GLY A 554 -28.98 -11.73 -9.15
CA GLY A 554 -29.54 -10.59 -8.46
C GLY A 554 -30.26 -9.67 -9.43
N THR A 555 -31.45 -9.24 -9.04
CA THR A 555 -32.19 -8.18 -9.73
C THR A 555 -32.81 -7.32 -8.66
N THR A 556 -32.61 -6.02 -8.75
CA THR A 556 -33.20 -5.07 -7.80
C THR A 556 -34.60 -4.66 -8.25
N GLN A 557 -35.32 -3.98 -7.35
CA GLN A 557 -36.62 -3.43 -7.63
C GLN A 557 -36.55 -2.49 -8.85
N ASP A 558 -37.53 -2.51 -9.71
CA ASP A 558 -37.61 -1.78 -10.97
C ASP A 558 -36.46 -2.11 -11.95
N SER A 559 -35.77 -3.25 -11.76
CA SER A 559 -34.63 -3.65 -12.61
C SER A 559 -33.53 -2.58 -12.73
N ARG A 560 -33.22 -1.86 -11.65
CA ARG A 560 -32.16 -0.82 -11.66
C ARG A 560 -30.77 -1.42 -11.71
N ASP A 561 -30.58 -2.56 -11.03
CA ASP A 561 -29.36 -3.33 -11.03
C ASP A 561 -29.64 -4.78 -11.43
N ALA A 562 -28.80 -5.33 -12.26
CA ALA A 562 -28.80 -6.74 -12.64
C ALA A 562 -27.42 -7.35 -12.34
N LEU A 563 -27.39 -8.43 -11.56
CA LEU A 563 -26.15 -9.06 -11.09
C LEU A 563 -26.17 -10.57 -11.35
N PHE A 564 -24.98 -11.10 -11.53
CA PHE A 564 -24.73 -12.53 -11.40
C PHE A 564 -23.38 -12.72 -10.69
N VAL A 565 -23.38 -13.56 -9.65
CA VAL A 565 -22.15 -13.96 -8.97
C VAL A 565 -22.10 -15.47 -8.93
N GLY A 566 -20.96 -16.04 -9.26
CA GLY A 566 -20.79 -17.49 -9.25
C GLY A 566 -19.36 -17.92 -9.46
N TYR A 567 -19.12 -19.24 -9.34
CA TYR A 567 -17.79 -19.81 -9.43
C TYR A 567 -17.78 -21.17 -10.13
N ALA A 568 -16.64 -21.47 -10.72
CA ALA A 568 -16.27 -22.76 -11.29
C ALA A 568 -14.76 -22.78 -11.57
N ASN A 569 -14.14 -23.97 -11.61
CA ASN A 569 -12.74 -24.15 -12.01
C ASN A 569 -11.75 -23.22 -11.30
N GLY A 570 -11.91 -22.99 -10.00
CA GLY A 570 -11.01 -22.15 -9.20
C GLY A 570 -11.10 -20.65 -9.52
N LEU A 571 -12.17 -20.19 -10.16
CA LEU A 571 -12.46 -18.78 -10.41
C LEU A 571 -13.82 -18.41 -9.86
N VAL A 572 -13.89 -17.31 -9.16
CA VAL A 572 -15.10 -16.67 -8.63
C VAL A 572 -15.29 -15.36 -9.37
N VAL A 573 -16.46 -15.15 -9.96
CA VAL A 573 -16.71 -14.00 -10.83
C VAL A 573 -18.01 -13.32 -10.46
N GLY A 574 -17.92 -12.00 -10.24
CA GLY A 574 -19.08 -11.13 -10.06
C GLY A 574 -19.26 -10.23 -11.28
N VAL A 575 -20.48 -10.12 -11.77
CA VAL A 575 -20.88 -9.22 -12.88
C VAL A 575 -22.05 -8.38 -12.44
N TRP A 576 -21.94 -7.07 -12.63
CA TRP A 576 -23.00 -6.09 -12.40
C TRP A 576 -23.27 -5.28 -13.66
N ILE A 577 -24.53 -4.96 -13.89
CA ILE A 577 -25.00 -4.04 -14.94
C ILE A 577 -26.00 -3.08 -14.31
N GLY A 578 -25.89 -1.79 -14.63
CA GLY A 578 -26.77 -0.75 -14.12
C GLY A 578 -26.48 0.61 -14.77
N ASN A 579 -27.35 1.58 -14.52
CA ASN A 579 -27.13 2.96 -14.92
C ASN A 579 -26.50 3.76 -13.76
N ASP A 580 -25.59 4.69 -14.05
CA ASP A 580 -24.93 5.52 -13.03
C ASP A 580 -25.92 6.45 -12.31
N ASP A 581 -26.95 6.90 -13.02
CA ASP A 581 -28.04 7.75 -12.52
C ASP A 581 -29.13 6.94 -11.79
N ASN A 582 -28.93 5.63 -11.59
CA ASN A 582 -29.87 4.73 -10.97
C ASN A 582 -31.23 4.59 -11.70
N SER A 583 -31.32 4.98 -12.97
CA SER A 583 -32.51 4.75 -13.78
C SER A 583 -32.71 3.27 -14.08
N PRO A 584 -33.97 2.80 -14.28
CA PRO A 584 -34.28 1.40 -14.59
C PRO A 584 -33.61 0.91 -15.88
N LEU A 585 -33.24 -0.38 -15.87
CA LEU A 585 -32.78 -1.12 -17.04
C LEU A 585 -34.01 -1.75 -17.73
N HIS A 586 -34.32 -1.33 -18.94
CA HIS A 586 -35.46 -1.91 -19.69
C HIS A 586 -35.16 -3.38 -20.08
N GLY A 587 -35.92 -4.30 -19.50
CA GLY A 587 -35.85 -5.73 -19.82
C GLY A 587 -34.59 -6.48 -19.34
N ALA A 588 -33.76 -5.88 -18.49
CA ALA A 588 -32.57 -6.55 -17.95
C ALA A 588 -32.86 -7.20 -16.59
N ALA A 589 -32.45 -8.45 -16.45
CA ALA A 589 -32.47 -9.21 -15.21
C ALA A 589 -31.16 -9.95 -15.02
N GLY A 590 -30.82 -10.30 -13.78
CA GLY A 590 -29.58 -10.99 -13.44
C GLY A 590 -29.38 -12.31 -14.18
N GLY A 591 -30.46 -13.03 -14.48
CA GLY A 591 -30.49 -14.24 -15.31
C GLY A 591 -30.33 -13.98 -16.83
N GLY A 592 -30.20 -12.72 -17.25
CA GLY A 592 -30.05 -12.30 -18.63
C GLY A 592 -28.60 -12.01 -19.03
N ILE A 593 -28.31 -10.74 -19.26
CA ILE A 593 -26.98 -10.28 -19.74
C ILE A 593 -25.85 -10.59 -18.74
N PRO A 594 -25.98 -10.32 -17.42
CA PRO A 594 -24.89 -10.62 -16.48
C PRO A 594 -24.50 -12.10 -16.46
N ALA A 595 -25.48 -12.99 -16.45
CA ALA A 595 -25.26 -14.44 -16.49
C ALA A 595 -24.58 -14.91 -17.79
N ARG A 596 -24.93 -14.30 -18.95
CA ARG A 596 -24.26 -14.58 -20.22
C ARG A 596 -22.83 -14.09 -20.25
N ILE A 597 -22.55 -12.86 -19.76
CA ILE A 597 -21.17 -12.33 -19.63
C ILE A 597 -20.33 -13.28 -18.78
N TRP A 598 -20.86 -13.70 -17.63
CA TRP A 598 -20.21 -14.63 -16.72
C TRP A 598 -19.88 -15.96 -17.44
N ARG A 599 -20.86 -16.56 -18.09
CA ARG A 599 -20.68 -17.82 -18.84
C ARG A 599 -19.62 -17.69 -19.94
N ASP A 600 -19.72 -16.64 -20.75
CA ASP A 600 -18.82 -16.42 -21.89
C ASP A 600 -17.38 -16.15 -21.42
N PHE A 601 -17.23 -15.50 -20.28
CA PHE A 601 -15.93 -15.38 -19.62
C PHE A 601 -15.40 -16.74 -19.16
N MET A 602 -16.19 -17.50 -18.42
CA MET A 602 -15.78 -18.79 -17.87
C MET A 602 -15.43 -19.82 -18.96
N LEU A 603 -16.19 -19.87 -20.03
CA LEU A 603 -15.89 -20.74 -21.18
C LEU A 603 -14.54 -20.39 -21.82
N GLN A 604 -14.25 -19.09 -22.04
CA GLN A 604 -12.98 -18.66 -22.60
C GLN A 604 -11.82 -18.82 -21.61
N ALA A 605 -12.06 -18.58 -20.31
CA ALA A 605 -11.07 -18.76 -19.25
C ALA A 605 -10.59 -20.20 -19.13
N SER A 606 -11.52 -21.19 -19.28
CA SER A 606 -11.21 -22.63 -19.23
C SER A 606 -10.57 -23.20 -20.51
N GLY A 607 -10.28 -22.40 -21.51
CA GLY A 607 -9.65 -22.85 -22.76
C GLY A 607 -10.53 -23.71 -23.68
N ARG A 608 -11.81 -23.86 -23.36
CA ARG A 608 -12.76 -24.72 -24.12
C ARG A 608 -13.47 -24.01 -25.27
N ALA A 609 -13.36 -22.70 -25.37
CA ALA A 609 -13.77 -21.96 -26.56
C ALA A 609 -12.52 -21.56 -27.34
N ALA A 610 -12.00 -22.44 -28.15
CA ALA A 610 -11.00 -22.09 -29.14
C ALA A 610 -11.66 -21.15 -30.17
N ALA A 611 -11.52 -19.85 -29.98
CA ALA A 611 -11.62 -18.94 -31.12
C ALA A 611 -10.45 -19.26 -32.05
N PRO A 612 -10.62 -19.26 -33.40
CA PRO A 612 -9.55 -19.54 -34.32
C PRO A 612 -8.37 -18.60 -34.01
N ALA A 613 -7.18 -19.19 -33.92
CA ALA A 613 -5.96 -18.47 -33.62
C ALA A 613 -5.71 -17.38 -34.68
N ARG A 614 -6.14 -16.16 -34.38
CA ARG A 614 -5.58 -14.99 -35.07
C ARG A 614 -4.14 -14.85 -34.57
N LYS A 615 -3.19 -14.87 -35.53
CA LYS A 615 -1.79 -14.56 -35.25
C LYS A 615 -1.69 -13.45 -34.24
N ALA A 616 -1.05 -13.71 -33.13
CA ALA A 616 -0.87 -12.76 -32.05
C ALA A 616 -0.19 -11.50 -32.63
N ARG A 617 -0.93 -10.41 -32.72
CA ARG A 617 -0.30 -9.10 -32.73
C ARG A 617 0.39 -8.93 -31.39
N PRO A 618 1.57 -8.28 -31.35
CA PRO A 618 2.19 -7.95 -30.07
C PRO A 618 1.13 -7.27 -29.20
N VAL A 619 0.95 -7.79 -28.00
CA VAL A 619 -0.06 -7.31 -27.08
C VAL A 619 0.37 -5.90 -26.67
N SER A 620 -0.24 -4.90 -27.29
CA SER A 620 -0.23 -3.56 -26.75
C SER A 620 -0.91 -3.62 -25.39
N ASP A 621 -0.31 -2.98 -24.40
CA ASP A 621 -0.73 -2.82 -23.02
C ASP A 621 -2.22 -3.07 -22.79
N PRO A 622 -2.63 -4.04 -21.92
CA PRO A 622 -4.03 -4.34 -21.64
C PRO A 622 -4.81 -3.18 -21.03
N GLY A 623 -4.14 -2.12 -20.59
CA GLY A 623 -4.72 -0.93 -19.95
C GLY A 623 -5.02 0.25 -20.88
N GLY A 624 -4.58 0.26 -22.13
CA GLY A 624 -4.64 1.43 -23.03
C GLY A 624 -3.30 2.16 -23.12
N PRO A 625 -3.17 3.20 -23.93
CA PRO A 625 -1.89 3.82 -24.24
C PRO A 625 -1.32 4.55 -23.01
N VAL A 626 -0.45 3.86 -22.29
CA VAL A 626 0.54 4.55 -21.47
C VAL A 626 1.63 4.97 -22.43
N GLN A 627 1.62 6.25 -22.84
CA GLN A 627 2.77 6.78 -23.57
C GLN A 627 3.98 6.67 -22.63
N PRO A 628 5.06 5.95 -23.05
CA PRO A 628 6.31 6.02 -22.33
C PRO A 628 6.73 7.49 -22.30
N LEU A 629 7.06 8.01 -21.12
CA LEU A 629 7.95 9.15 -21.06
C LEU A 629 9.30 8.59 -21.54
N ASP A 630 9.61 8.81 -22.81
CA ASP A 630 10.95 8.69 -23.33
C ASP A 630 11.81 9.74 -22.63
N ILE A 631 12.39 9.36 -21.50
CA ILE A 631 13.52 10.05 -20.93
C ILE A 631 14.72 9.41 -21.63
N PRO A 632 15.44 10.13 -22.50
CA PRO A 632 16.66 9.60 -23.11
C PRO A 632 17.58 9.17 -21.95
N ASP A 633 18.17 7.97 -22.07
CA ASP A 633 19.28 7.54 -21.23
C ASP A 633 20.40 8.57 -21.40
N ILE A 634 20.46 9.55 -20.50
CA ILE A 634 21.58 10.46 -20.43
C ILE A 634 22.72 9.64 -19.85
N PRO A 635 23.82 9.41 -20.61
CA PRO A 635 24.99 8.79 -20.05
C PRO A 635 25.47 9.65 -18.88
N LEU A 636 25.52 9.06 -17.69
CA LEU A 636 25.97 9.75 -16.49
C LEU A 636 27.50 9.81 -16.49
N ASP A 637 28.09 10.65 -17.32
CA ASP A 637 29.49 11.01 -17.22
C ASP A 637 29.64 12.11 -16.17
N ILE A 638 30.11 11.75 -15.00
CA ILE A 638 30.46 12.72 -13.95
C ILE A 638 31.92 13.13 -14.22
N PRO A 639 32.20 14.43 -14.49
CA PRO A 639 33.56 14.90 -14.66
C PRO A 639 34.42 14.54 -13.46
N SER A 640 35.66 14.18 -13.69
CA SER A 640 36.61 13.82 -12.65
C SER A 640 36.83 14.98 -11.69
N VAL A 641 36.60 14.74 -10.40
CA VAL A 641 36.82 15.72 -9.32
C VAL A 641 38.14 15.37 -8.62
N PRO A 642 39.09 16.32 -8.47
CA PRO A 642 40.30 16.09 -7.69
C PRO A 642 39.95 15.88 -6.22
N ILE A 643 40.44 14.80 -5.61
CA ILE A 643 40.23 14.47 -4.20
C ILE A 643 41.51 14.58 -3.37
N ALA A 644 42.67 14.58 -4.02
CA ALA A 644 43.98 14.83 -3.42
C ALA A 644 44.97 15.30 -4.50
N ASP A 645 46.15 15.79 -4.09
CA ASP A 645 47.22 16.14 -5.02
C ASP A 645 47.51 14.93 -5.94
N LYS A 646 47.30 15.13 -7.25
CA LYS A 646 47.49 14.12 -8.31
C LYS A 646 46.49 12.92 -8.31
N THR A 647 45.39 13.01 -7.57
CA THR A 647 44.35 11.98 -7.57
C THR A 647 42.94 12.57 -7.85
N SER A 648 42.25 12.01 -8.82
CA SER A 648 40.87 12.42 -9.14
C SER A 648 39.95 11.21 -9.26
N VAL A 649 38.65 11.41 -8.98
CA VAL A 649 37.59 10.43 -9.10
C VAL A 649 36.48 10.96 -10.00
N GLY A 650 36.08 10.18 -10.95
CA GLY A 650 34.95 10.48 -11.84
C GLY A 650 34.12 9.23 -12.16
N VAL A 651 33.07 9.40 -12.91
CA VAL A 651 32.28 8.29 -13.45
C VAL A 651 32.31 8.41 -14.97
N LYS A 652 32.73 7.35 -15.64
CA LYS A 652 32.74 7.27 -17.10
C LYS A 652 32.24 5.91 -17.54
N ASP A 653 31.35 5.90 -18.51
CA ASP A 653 30.73 4.68 -19.04
C ASP A 653 30.12 3.75 -17.96
N GLY A 654 29.51 4.33 -16.90
CA GLY A 654 28.91 3.59 -15.79
C GLY A 654 29.92 2.92 -14.85
N GLN A 655 31.19 3.28 -14.91
CA GLN A 655 32.25 2.82 -14.01
C GLN A 655 32.83 3.98 -13.22
N ALA A 656 33.12 3.77 -11.93
CA ALA A 656 33.92 4.72 -11.16
C ALA A 656 35.38 4.61 -11.62
N VAL A 657 35.95 5.73 -12.03
CA VAL A 657 37.34 5.81 -12.46
C VAL A 657 38.11 6.62 -11.43
N ILE A 658 39.07 5.98 -10.77
CA ILE A 658 40.03 6.64 -9.88
C ILE A 658 41.32 6.79 -10.65
N SER A 659 41.70 8.03 -10.97
CA SER A 659 42.93 8.33 -11.68
C SER A 659 43.95 8.90 -10.67
N THR A 660 45.12 8.30 -10.59
CA THR A 660 46.22 8.79 -9.76
C THR A 660 47.54 8.78 -10.53
N GLU A 661 48.47 9.68 -10.21
CA GLU A 661 49.80 9.74 -10.82
C GLU A 661 50.85 9.35 -9.81
N ILE A 662 51.58 8.27 -10.07
CA ILE A 662 52.69 7.78 -9.23
C ILE A 662 53.95 7.72 -10.08
N GLY A 663 54.98 8.46 -9.69
CA GLY A 663 56.29 8.45 -10.40
C GLY A 663 56.21 8.95 -11.83
N GLY A 664 55.27 9.84 -12.18
CA GLY A 664 55.06 10.34 -13.54
C GLY A 664 54.23 9.46 -14.44
N THR A 665 53.69 8.32 -13.93
CA THR A 665 52.81 7.42 -14.67
C THR A 665 51.39 7.55 -14.16
N LYS A 666 50.43 7.81 -15.06
CA LYS A 666 49.00 7.87 -14.75
C LYS A 666 48.42 6.46 -14.66
N ILE A 667 47.78 6.15 -13.55
CA ILE A 667 47.12 4.86 -13.29
C ILE A 667 45.63 5.13 -13.12
N ASP A 668 44.82 4.48 -13.94
CA ASP A 668 43.36 4.55 -13.86
C ASP A 668 42.83 3.23 -13.31
N LEU A 669 42.21 3.26 -12.12
CA LEU A 669 41.49 2.14 -11.53
C LEU A 669 40.01 2.27 -11.87
N LYS A 670 39.46 1.29 -12.58
CA LYS A 670 38.05 1.24 -12.97
C LYS A 670 37.31 0.25 -12.09
N LEU A 671 36.29 0.72 -11.40
CA LEU A 671 35.41 -0.10 -10.54
C LEU A 671 33.98 -0.07 -11.07
N PRO A 672 33.34 -1.21 -11.29
CA PRO A 672 31.94 -1.22 -11.74
C PRO A 672 31.02 -0.64 -10.67
N ILE A 673 30.10 0.22 -11.06
CA ILE A 673 29.09 0.81 -10.17
C ILE A 673 27.80 0.02 -10.38
N GLY A 674 27.54 -0.98 -9.54
CA GLY A 674 26.31 -1.76 -9.48
C GLY A 674 26.44 -3.22 -9.89
N ASP A 675 25.74 -4.08 -9.14
CA ASP A 675 25.58 -5.51 -9.43
C ASP A 675 24.70 -5.73 -10.66
N ARG A 676 25.29 -5.77 -11.84
CA ARG A 676 24.72 -6.48 -12.99
C ARG A 676 25.77 -7.46 -13.48
N PRO A 677 25.48 -8.78 -13.47
CA PRO A 677 26.29 -9.72 -14.24
C PRO A 677 26.22 -9.34 -15.73
N PRO A 678 27.30 -9.47 -16.50
CA PRO A 678 27.30 -9.15 -17.91
C PRO A 678 26.26 -10.00 -18.65
N ALA A 679 25.47 -9.36 -19.51
CA ALA A 679 24.55 -10.04 -20.40
C ALA A 679 25.30 -11.05 -21.25
N GLN A 680 24.92 -12.32 -21.18
CA GLN A 680 25.42 -13.34 -22.11
C GLN A 680 25.00 -12.97 -23.54
N PRO A 681 25.89 -13.05 -24.52
CA PRO A 681 25.51 -12.85 -25.90
C PRO A 681 24.49 -13.91 -26.33
N PRO A 682 23.56 -13.60 -27.23
CA PRO A 682 22.59 -14.57 -27.72
C PRO A 682 23.29 -15.72 -28.43
N PRO A 683 22.82 -16.97 -28.32
CA PRO A 683 23.40 -18.11 -29.02
C PRO A 683 23.28 -17.93 -30.52
N SER A 684 24.39 -18.20 -31.24
CA SER A 684 24.43 -18.20 -32.69
C SER A 684 23.44 -19.22 -33.27
N PRO A 685 22.77 -18.92 -34.40
CA PRO A 685 21.84 -19.87 -35.00
C PRO A 685 22.64 -21.11 -35.52
N ALA A 686 22.07 -22.28 -35.26
CA ALA A 686 22.60 -23.56 -35.74
C ALA A 686 22.59 -23.60 -37.29
N PRO A 687 23.58 -24.19 -37.93
CA PRO A 687 23.56 -24.38 -39.36
C PRO A 687 22.50 -25.39 -39.77
N GLN A 688 21.92 -25.16 -40.97
CA GLN A 688 20.87 -25.96 -41.60
C GLN A 688 21.28 -27.41 -41.84
#